data_0dc8f43b0c3fdbbb7f485f52baa9c6e3
#
_entry.id   0dc8f43b0c3fdbbb7f485f52baa9c6e3
#
_cell.length_a   1.000
_cell.length_b   1.000
_cell.length_c   1.000
_cell.angle_alpha   90.00
_cell.angle_beta   90.00
_cell.angle_gamma   90.00
#
_symmetry.space_group_name_H-M   'P 1'
#
loop_
_entity.id
_entity.type
_entity.pdbx_description
1 polymer ?
#
loop_
_entity_poly.entity_id
_entity_poly.type
_entity_poly.pdbx_seq_one_letter_code
_entity_poly.pdbx_strand_id
1 'polypeptide(L)'
;MASIIPGYEYDIFISYRQKDNKYDGWVTEFVDHLKSEIEATFKEDVSIYFDENPHDGLLEIHNVDKSLENKLKSLVFIPILSQTYIDPKSFAWQNEFVAFNKMAGNDQFGRDIKLASGNVCSRIIPVKIHDLDAEDIELLENEMGCRLRSIDFIYSSAGVNRPLKPADNPDKNLNKTYYRDQINKVANAVKDVIYGIHPDLKKRALKTYQTKGVTDYAKDQSTSISERIPRVKRISKSTIILIALAVMAVAALIIYIPKLIQKAKTEISAADLVRKAIAVLPVSNFTGNSDLDYIASGIQDALIGQLGQMSSLIVRPMASTLQFRNSVESPQQIAKKLSINNYIESSIKGPDDNLQIEVRLIEAFPSEKVVWSATFNQNWNNITTIYHDIIRRIIDAIQVKLSPQDEKKLEKTLNHNPEILKAYDRGIYFMNKRTPEDFEKGVKSLNEAIEIDPADPLPYLGLAIGYGTAGHTSAVVEDAKSKAKAYALKALSIDSTLVDAYVVLAEQYLYTDWDFPAVERSLKRALELNPNIPSVHYTYGWYLALLNKIDDAAAEMKKAIEIDPTDQVSQGYLAWLYLFFGRFEDAITEAQKLLQLPTDSTLGFYLIGSAYAEMGMHYEAIEMHKKSLAISPGYESGLAIAYARAGQKEKALEVIAGMEKNRDFWWYAWGLAESYATIGEKKKAIECLEIVYKTRGDFMPWLKADFYFKPLLNESGFKDIANRLKLPV
;
A
#
# COMPACT_ATOMS: atom_id res chain seq x y z
N MET A 1 31.53 -18.22 6.25
CA MET A 1 31.65 -18.03 4.79
C MET A 1 32.75 -17.01 4.56
N ALA A 2 33.55 -17.16 3.52
CA ALA A 2 34.57 -16.17 3.18
C ALA A 2 33.91 -14.97 2.47
N SER A 3 34.58 -13.81 2.50
CA SER A 3 34.10 -12.61 1.81
C SER A 3 33.93 -12.82 0.31
N ILE A 4 32.97 -12.10 -0.29
CA ILE A 4 32.73 -12.06 -1.75
C ILE A 4 33.97 -11.60 -2.51
N ILE A 5 34.84 -10.81 -1.87
CA ILE A 5 36.08 -10.28 -2.47
C ILE A 5 37.29 -11.00 -1.90
N PRO A 6 38.13 -11.64 -2.76
CA PRO A 6 39.34 -12.30 -2.30
C PRO A 6 40.29 -11.34 -1.58
N GLY A 7 40.83 -11.77 -0.45
CA GLY A 7 41.78 -11.00 0.38
C GLY A 7 41.11 -10.34 1.60
N TYR A 8 39.78 -10.44 1.71
CA TYR A 8 39.02 -10.05 2.89
C TYR A 8 38.48 -11.29 3.61
N GLU A 9 38.41 -11.21 4.96
CA GLU A 9 37.90 -12.33 5.77
C GLU A 9 36.36 -12.34 5.78
N TYR A 10 35.75 -11.16 5.96
CA TYR A 10 34.29 -10.96 5.96
C TYR A 10 33.88 -9.80 5.07
N ASP A 11 32.61 -9.78 4.65
CA ASP A 11 32.05 -8.64 3.92
C ASP A 11 31.64 -7.54 4.88
N ILE A 12 31.14 -7.89 6.05
CA ILE A 12 30.68 -6.95 7.07
C ILE A 12 31.25 -7.34 8.42
N PHE A 13 31.78 -6.34 9.14
CA PHE A 13 32.18 -6.45 10.55
C PHE A 13 31.25 -5.51 11.35
N ILE A 14 30.54 -6.05 12.34
CA ILE A 14 29.70 -5.28 13.27
C ILE A 14 30.44 -5.16 14.60
N SER A 15 30.76 -3.90 14.96
CA SER A 15 31.45 -3.54 16.18
C SER A 15 30.48 -2.93 17.18
N TYR A 16 30.53 -3.40 18.43
CA TYR A 16 29.66 -2.89 19.47
C TYR A 16 30.29 -3.09 20.84
N ARG A 17 29.79 -2.37 21.84
CA ARG A 17 30.20 -2.61 23.22
C ARG A 17 29.30 -3.68 23.84
N GLN A 18 29.91 -4.70 24.44
CA GLN A 18 29.16 -5.82 25.05
C GLN A 18 28.07 -5.39 26.05
N LYS A 19 28.28 -4.24 26.74
CA LYS A 19 27.30 -3.66 27.65
C LYS A 19 25.97 -3.31 26.93
N ASP A 20 26.05 -2.91 25.67
CA ASP A 20 24.90 -2.47 24.90
C ASP A 20 23.99 -3.65 24.43
N ASN A 21 24.54 -4.88 24.52
CA ASN A 21 23.78 -6.11 24.18
C ASN A 21 23.40 -6.95 25.42
N LYS A 22 23.98 -6.66 26.59
CA LYS A 22 23.96 -7.56 27.78
C LYS A 22 22.57 -7.76 28.38
N TYR A 23 21.69 -6.75 28.35
CA TYR A 23 20.41 -6.76 29.08
C TYR A 23 19.21 -7.07 28.26
N ASP A 24 19.18 -6.64 26.99
CA ASP A 24 17.99 -6.76 26.14
C ASP A 24 18.25 -7.40 24.77
N GLY A 25 19.50 -7.81 24.50
CA GLY A 25 19.86 -8.51 23.26
C GLY A 25 19.68 -7.68 21.99
N TRP A 26 19.64 -6.34 22.10
CA TRP A 26 19.33 -5.45 20.98
C TRP A 26 20.25 -5.64 19.78
N VAL A 27 21.55 -5.79 20.02
CA VAL A 27 22.54 -5.96 18.93
C VAL A 27 22.34 -7.30 18.22
N THR A 28 22.06 -8.36 18.97
CA THR A 28 21.75 -9.68 18.39
C THR A 28 20.49 -9.61 17.51
N GLU A 29 19.41 -8.99 17.99
CA GLU A 29 18.17 -8.79 17.23
C GLU A 29 18.40 -7.92 15.97
N PHE A 30 19.22 -6.87 16.08
CA PHE A 30 19.63 -6.04 14.95
C PHE A 30 20.39 -6.84 13.89
N VAL A 31 21.36 -7.68 14.30
CA VAL A 31 22.15 -8.51 13.38
C VAL A 31 21.27 -9.52 12.64
N ASP A 32 20.34 -10.17 13.33
CA ASP A 32 19.43 -11.14 12.73
C ASP A 32 18.51 -10.48 11.68
N HIS A 33 17.96 -9.30 11.99
CA HIS A 33 17.16 -8.54 11.04
C HIS A 33 18.00 -8.03 9.85
N LEU A 34 19.23 -7.58 10.11
CA LEU A 34 20.13 -7.13 9.03
C LEU A 34 20.55 -8.30 8.13
N LYS A 35 20.86 -9.48 8.69
CA LYS A 35 21.11 -10.70 7.88
C LYS A 35 19.95 -11.02 6.96
N SER A 36 18.74 -11.05 7.49
CA SER A 36 17.52 -11.33 6.70
C SER A 36 17.31 -10.32 5.57
N GLU A 37 17.57 -9.03 5.83
CA GLU A 37 17.41 -7.99 4.81
C GLU A 37 18.53 -8.03 3.76
N ILE A 38 19.75 -8.39 4.14
CA ILE A 38 20.88 -8.57 3.21
C ILE A 38 20.63 -9.79 2.31
N GLU A 39 20.16 -10.92 2.86
CA GLU A 39 19.79 -12.09 2.06
C GLU A 39 18.69 -11.78 1.03
N ALA A 40 17.76 -10.89 1.36
CA ALA A 40 16.74 -10.41 0.43
C ALA A 40 17.28 -9.41 -0.61
N THR A 41 18.39 -8.73 -0.32
CA THR A 41 18.93 -7.62 -1.11
C THR A 41 20.04 -8.06 -2.07
N PHE A 42 20.82 -9.07 -1.70
CA PHE A 42 21.94 -9.61 -2.48
C PHE A 42 21.60 -10.97 -3.09
N LYS A 43 22.24 -11.30 -4.22
CA LYS A 43 22.17 -12.63 -4.83
C LYS A 43 23.31 -13.53 -4.37
N GLU A 44 24.37 -12.91 -3.90
CA GLU A 44 25.58 -13.54 -3.36
C GLU A 44 25.43 -13.68 -1.83
N ASP A 45 26.04 -14.72 -1.27
CA ASP A 45 26.07 -14.94 0.16
C ASP A 45 27.04 -13.93 0.81
N VAL A 46 26.51 -12.92 1.48
CA VAL A 46 27.28 -11.89 2.17
C VAL A 46 27.65 -12.38 3.58
N SER A 47 28.94 -12.40 3.89
CA SER A 47 29.44 -12.85 5.17
C SER A 47 29.43 -11.72 6.21
N ILE A 48 28.84 -11.97 7.39
CA ILE A 48 28.76 -11.02 8.49
C ILE A 48 29.47 -11.61 9.70
N TYR A 49 30.40 -10.83 10.27
CA TYR A 49 31.00 -11.12 11.55
C TYR A 49 30.47 -10.19 12.63
N PHE A 50 30.05 -10.76 13.73
CA PHE A 50 29.87 -10.08 15.00
C PHE A 50 30.13 -11.06 16.16
N ASP A 51 30.57 -10.56 17.29
CA ASP A 51 30.99 -11.40 18.42
C ASP A 51 29.77 -11.67 19.33
N GLU A 52 29.25 -12.90 19.24
CA GLU A 52 28.10 -13.34 20.07
C GLU A 52 28.48 -13.78 21.48
N ASN A 53 29.78 -14.10 21.70
CA ASN A 53 30.19 -14.77 22.93
C ASN A 53 30.95 -13.82 23.86
N PRO A 54 30.44 -13.52 25.08
CA PRO A 54 31.14 -12.70 26.05
C PRO A 54 32.53 -13.24 26.49
N HIS A 55 32.84 -14.47 26.16
CA HIS A 55 34.10 -15.13 26.43
C HIS A 55 34.93 -15.43 25.17
N ASP A 56 34.56 -14.87 24.04
CA ASP A 56 35.25 -14.82 22.75
C ASP A 56 35.64 -16.18 22.12
N GLY A 57 35.29 -17.30 22.70
CA GLY A 57 35.69 -18.64 22.24
C GLY A 57 37.21 -18.83 22.05
N LEU A 58 38.00 -17.77 22.36
CA LEU A 58 39.45 -17.77 22.33
C LEU A 58 39.94 -18.42 23.59
N LEU A 59 40.65 -19.54 23.44
CA LEU A 59 41.38 -20.13 24.52
C LEU A 59 42.52 -19.20 24.93
N GLU A 60 42.96 -19.26 26.18
CA GLU A 60 44.10 -18.44 26.74
C GLU A 60 45.38 -18.51 25.90
N ILE A 61 45.48 -19.49 25.00
CA ILE A 61 46.61 -19.69 24.08
C ILE A 61 46.47 -18.93 22.75
N HIS A 62 45.33 -18.31 22.45
CA HIS A 62 45.11 -17.58 21.21
C HIS A 62 45.70 -16.17 21.29
N ASN A 63 46.33 -15.74 20.20
CA ASN A 63 46.80 -14.37 20.07
C ASN A 63 45.61 -13.50 19.62
N VAL A 64 45.02 -12.80 20.59
CA VAL A 64 43.81 -11.95 20.40
C VAL A 64 44.05 -10.88 19.35
N ASP A 65 45.22 -10.21 19.37
CA ASP A 65 45.54 -9.12 18.47
C ASP A 65 45.62 -9.60 16.99
N LYS A 66 46.25 -10.75 16.72
CA LYS A 66 46.32 -11.31 15.37
C LYS A 66 44.95 -11.84 14.88
N SER A 67 44.15 -12.40 15.77
CA SER A 67 42.79 -12.85 15.44
C SER A 67 41.92 -11.67 15.07
N LEU A 68 41.96 -10.58 15.83
CA LEU A 68 41.23 -9.37 15.58
C LEU A 68 41.67 -8.67 14.28
N GLU A 69 42.98 -8.60 14.03
CA GLU A 69 43.57 -8.01 12.82
C GLU A 69 43.06 -8.71 11.54
N ASN A 70 42.86 -10.02 11.58
CA ASN A 70 42.26 -10.76 10.47
C ASN A 70 40.75 -10.48 10.31
N LYS A 71 39.98 -10.45 11.38
CA LYS A 71 38.55 -10.14 11.41
C LYS A 71 38.27 -8.72 10.91
N LEU A 72 39.13 -7.75 11.23
CA LEU A 72 39.05 -6.38 10.73
C LEU A 72 39.31 -6.24 9.23
N LYS A 73 39.88 -7.26 8.55
CA LYS A 73 39.96 -7.31 7.08
C LYS A 73 38.55 -7.56 6.49
N SER A 74 37.66 -6.62 6.67
CA SER A 74 36.30 -6.64 6.21
C SER A 74 36.02 -5.51 5.22
N LEU A 75 35.08 -5.70 4.31
CA LEU A 75 34.74 -4.68 3.30
C LEU A 75 34.00 -3.50 3.92
N VAL A 76 33.07 -3.77 4.82
CA VAL A 76 32.21 -2.79 5.48
C VAL A 76 32.36 -2.94 7.00
N PHE A 77 32.37 -1.82 7.68
CA PHE A 77 32.42 -1.75 9.14
C PHE A 77 31.20 -1.00 9.67
N ILE A 78 30.45 -1.63 10.56
CA ILE A 78 29.23 -1.07 11.17
C ILE A 78 29.46 -0.91 12.68
N PRO A 79 29.87 0.28 13.15
CA PRO A 79 29.94 0.56 14.57
C PRO A 79 28.55 0.87 15.13
N ILE A 80 28.16 0.20 16.22
CA ILE A 80 26.94 0.49 16.98
C ILE A 80 27.28 1.54 18.04
N LEU A 81 26.94 2.80 17.73
CA LEU A 81 27.34 3.95 18.54
C LEU A 81 26.39 4.17 19.71
N SER A 82 26.97 4.08 20.92
CA SER A 82 26.34 4.48 22.18
C SER A 82 27.29 5.43 22.91
N GLN A 83 26.84 6.13 23.96
CA GLN A 83 27.69 6.94 24.81
C GLN A 83 28.85 6.13 25.43
N THR A 84 28.66 4.82 25.63
CA THR A 84 29.70 3.94 26.18
C THR A 84 30.64 3.40 25.12
N TYR A 85 30.24 3.39 23.83
CA TYR A 85 31.11 2.98 22.72
C TYR A 85 32.21 3.99 22.44
N ILE A 86 31.87 5.29 22.45
CA ILE A 86 32.76 6.42 22.15
C ILE A 86 33.57 6.80 23.40
N ASP A 87 34.18 5.82 24.04
CA ASP A 87 35.12 6.01 25.14
C ASP A 87 36.53 5.69 24.61
N PRO A 88 37.46 6.69 24.58
CA PRO A 88 38.83 6.48 24.11
C PRO A 88 39.57 5.34 24.81
N LYS A 89 39.10 4.91 25.98
CA LYS A 89 39.67 3.79 26.73
C LYS A 89 38.98 2.46 26.44
N SER A 90 37.90 2.47 25.67
CA SER A 90 37.15 1.24 25.33
C SER A 90 37.90 0.41 24.30
N PHE A 91 37.83 -0.92 24.44
CA PHE A 91 38.45 -1.84 23.49
C PHE A 91 37.87 -1.68 22.09
N ALA A 92 36.53 -1.57 21.99
CA ALA A 92 35.83 -1.38 20.72
C ALA A 92 36.26 -0.08 20.00
N TRP A 93 36.46 1.00 20.72
CA TRP A 93 36.95 2.25 20.14
C TRP A 93 38.36 2.11 19.60
N GLN A 94 39.32 1.70 20.45
CA GLN A 94 40.73 1.69 20.07
C GLN A 94 41.08 0.56 19.08
N ASN A 95 40.67 -0.66 19.40
CA ASN A 95 41.16 -1.84 18.70
C ASN A 95 40.26 -2.26 17.53
N GLU A 96 39.02 -1.75 17.43
CA GLU A 96 38.14 -2.04 16.33
C GLU A 96 37.89 -0.81 15.46
N PHE A 97 37.33 0.27 15.99
CA PHE A 97 36.96 1.45 15.21
C PHE A 97 38.17 2.19 14.64
N VAL A 98 39.10 2.63 15.50
CA VAL A 98 40.32 3.37 15.08
C VAL A 98 41.23 2.49 14.23
N ALA A 99 41.35 1.21 14.59
CA ALA A 99 42.15 0.25 13.82
C ALA A 99 41.55 0.01 12.42
N PHE A 100 40.21 -0.18 12.30
CA PHE A 100 39.58 -0.30 10.99
C PHE A 100 39.69 0.97 10.15
N ASN A 101 39.48 2.15 10.76
CA ASN A 101 39.56 3.43 10.05
C ASN A 101 40.96 3.62 9.44
N LYS A 102 42.02 3.31 10.19
CA LYS A 102 43.39 3.36 9.71
C LYS A 102 43.72 2.31 8.65
N MET A 103 43.21 1.08 8.82
CA MET A 103 43.43 -0.02 7.87
C MET A 103 42.72 0.26 6.56
N ALA A 104 41.45 0.64 6.59
CA ALA A 104 40.65 0.94 5.41
C ALA A 104 41.18 2.16 4.66
N GLY A 105 41.76 3.15 5.34
CA GLY A 105 42.41 4.29 4.68
C GLY A 105 43.67 3.94 3.88
N ASN A 106 44.31 2.81 4.19
CA ASN A 106 45.58 2.38 3.57
C ASN A 106 45.43 1.15 2.66
N ASP A 107 44.25 0.57 2.55
CA ASP A 107 44.03 -0.60 1.67
C ASP A 107 43.78 -0.20 0.18
N GLN A 108 43.68 -1.20 -0.68
CA GLN A 108 43.55 -1.00 -2.14
C GLN A 108 42.29 -0.26 -2.58
N PHE A 109 41.23 -0.18 -1.74
CA PHE A 109 39.99 0.47 -2.05
C PHE A 109 39.86 1.86 -1.39
N GLY A 110 40.64 2.12 -0.36
CA GLY A 110 40.47 3.27 0.49
C GLY A 110 39.24 3.17 1.40
N ARG A 111 39.14 4.08 2.35
CA ARG A 111 37.97 4.16 3.25
C ARG A 111 36.74 4.69 2.52
N ASP A 112 36.93 5.64 1.64
CA ASP A 112 35.86 6.36 0.96
C ASP A 112 35.79 5.94 -0.52
N ILE A 113 34.66 5.36 -0.92
CA ILE A 113 34.42 4.76 -2.24
C ILE A 113 33.66 5.74 -3.13
N LYS A 114 34.15 6.01 -4.32
CA LYS A 114 33.46 6.80 -5.33
C LYS A 114 32.46 5.94 -6.11
N LEU A 115 31.19 6.24 -5.95
CA LEU A 115 30.10 5.53 -6.65
C LEU A 115 29.98 5.97 -8.10
N ALA A 116 29.37 5.12 -8.93
CA ALA A 116 29.07 5.44 -10.34
C ALA A 116 28.14 6.67 -10.50
N SER A 117 27.36 7.02 -9.49
CA SER A 117 26.55 8.23 -9.42
C SER A 117 27.39 9.52 -9.25
N GLY A 118 28.68 9.42 -8.98
CA GLY A 118 29.56 10.53 -8.62
C GLY A 118 29.63 10.84 -7.12
N ASN A 119 28.74 10.29 -6.32
CA ASN A 119 28.76 10.42 -4.86
C ASN A 119 29.91 9.61 -4.26
N VAL A 120 30.33 10.00 -3.05
CA VAL A 120 31.32 9.27 -2.26
C VAL A 120 30.60 8.66 -1.06
N CYS A 121 30.78 7.37 -0.82
CA CYS A 121 30.28 6.67 0.37
C CYS A 121 31.45 6.13 1.19
N SER A 122 31.28 6.09 2.51
CA SER A 122 32.25 5.51 3.42
C SER A 122 32.02 4.01 3.62
N ARG A 123 33.09 3.26 3.80
CA ARG A 123 33.05 1.85 4.23
C ARG A 123 32.69 1.71 5.72
N ILE A 124 32.69 2.82 6.47
CA ILE A 124 32.19 2.89 7.84
C ILE A 124 30.76 3.38 7.79
N ILE A 125 29.82 2.58 8.26
CA ILE A 125 28.38 2.87 8.31
C ILE A 125 27.95 2.97 9.79
N PRO A 126 27.97 4.18 10.38
CA PRO A 126 27.66 4.35 11.80
C PRO A 126 26.17 4.13 12.08
N VAL A 127 25.85 3.25 13.03
CA VAL A 127 24.51 3.01 13.56
C VAL A 127 24.41 3.59 14.97
N LYS A 128 23.59 4.61 15.16
CA LYS A 128 23.45 5.32 16.45
C LYS A 128 22.21 4.81 17.20
N ILE A 129 22.42 4.37 18.45
CA ILE A 129 21.36 3.78 19.29
C ILE A 129 20.96 4.65 20.49
N HIS A 130 21.72 5.71 20.78
CA HIS A 130 21.42 6.75 21.77
C HIS A 130 21.86 8.10 21.23
N ASP A 131 21.27 9.17 21.72
CA ASP A 131 21.81 10.51 21.45
C ASP A 131 23.20 10.63 22.03
N LEU A 132 24.12 11.23 21.30
CA LEU A 132 25.52 11.43 21.66
C LEU A 132 25.71 12.87 22.10
N ASP A 133 26.57 13.08 23.06
CA ASP A 133 26.98 14.41 23.52
C ASP A 133 27.85 15.11 22.47
N ALA A 134 27.92 16.43 22.52
CA ALA A 134 28.68 17.20 21.53
C ALA A 134 30.17 16.84 21.50
N GLU A 135 30.76 16.51 22.65
CA GLU A 135 32.16 16.07 22.80
C GLU A 135 32.40 14.71 22.11
N ASP A 136 31.45 13.76 22.26
CA ASP A 136 31.49 12.45 21.59
C ASP A 136 31.38 12.57 20.08
N ILE A 137 30.51 13.46 19.59
CA ILE A 137 30.38 13.75 18.17
C ILE A 137 31.66 14.35 17.61
N GLU A 138 32.24 15.33 18.29
CA GLU A 138 33.50 15.96 17.88
C GLU A 138 34.65 14.96 17.83
N LEU A 139 34.77 14.08 18.84
CA LEU A 139 35.79 13.02 18.88
C LEU A 139 35.64 12.07 17.66
N LEU A 140 34.42 11.66 17.35
CA LEU A 140 34.10 10.76 16.22
C LEU A 140 34.38 11.44 14.88
N GLU A 141 33.97 12.69 14.70
CA GLU A 141 34.20 13.48 13.48
C GLU A 141 35.70 13.74 13.25
N ASN A 142 36.45 14.02 14.32
CA ASN A 142 37.90 14.19 14.25
C ASN A 142 38.60 12.90 13.82
N GLU A 143 38.20 11.74 14.37
CA GLU A 143 38.77 10.44 13.99
C GLU A 143 38.40 10.07 12.54
N MET A 144 37.18 10.33 12.14
CA MET A 144 36.71 10.08 10.76
C MET A 144 37.24 11.12 9.75
N GLY A 145 37.64 12.30 10.18
CA GLY A 145 38.03 13.41 9.30
C GLY A 145 36.90 13.96 8.45
N CYS A 146 35.63 13.73 8.84
CA CYS A 146 34.43 14.20 8.13
C CYS A 146 33.24 14.32 9.10
N ARG A 147 32.22 15.09 8.70
CA ARG A 147 30.97 15.18 9.48
C ARG A 147 30.29 13.84 9.62
N LEU A 148 29.82 13.53 10.81
CA LEU A 148 29.10 12.31 11.11
C LEU A 148 27.76 12.31 10.40
N ARG A 149 27.52 11.24 9.61
CA ARG A 149 26.20 10.84 9.13
C ARG A 149 25.92 9.44 9.60
N SER A 150 25.03 9.30 10.57
CA SER A 150 24.63 8.01 11.15
C SER A 150 23.25 7.58 10.69
N ILE A 151 22.98 6.29 10.80
CA ILE A 151 21.63 5.74 10.69
C ILE A 151 21.10 5.57 12.12
N ASP A 152 20.08 6.34 12.47
CA ASP A 152 19.65 6.48 13.86
C ASP A 152 18.59 5.44 14.23
N PHE A 153 18.92 4.54 15.15
CA PHE A 153 18.02 3.59 15.80
C PHE A 153 17.68 4.07 17.21
N ILE A 154 17.11 5.26 17.32
CA ILE A 154 16.82 5.89 18.60
C ILE A 154 15.30 5.99 18.78
N TYR A 155 14.83 5.49 19.93
CA TYR A 155 13.50 5.79 20.43
C TYR A 155 13.60 6.93 21.44
N SER A 156 13.04 8.08 21.06
CA SER A 156 13.03 9.28 21.90
C SER A 156 11.59 9.69 22.19
N SER A 157 11.29 9.86 23.49
CA SER A 157 10.03 10.44 23.98
C SER A 157 10.32 11.22 25.26
N ALA A 158 9.34 11.94 25.81
CA ALA A 158 9.55 12.76 27.00
C ALA A 158 10.18 11.94 28.15
N GLY A 159 11.45 12.22 28.47
CA GLY A 159 12.25 11.55 29.49
C GLY A 159 12.74 10.14 29.13
N VAL A 160 12.63 9.72 27.87
CA VAL A 160 13.08 8.41 27.39
C VAL A 160 14.00 8.58 26.18
N ASN A 161 15.20 8.00 26.28
CA ASN A 161 16.18 7.90 25.19
C ASN A 161 16.79 6.50 25.27
N ARG A 162 16.47 5.64 24.31
CA ARG A 162 16.90 4.24 24.30
C ARG A 162 16.98 3.70 22.87
N PRO A 163 17.60 2.53 22.65
CA PRO A 163 17.58 1.88 21.35
C PRO A 163 16.15 1.64 20.85
N LEU A 164 15.91 1.91 19.56
CA LEU A 164 14.66 1.65 18.87
C LEU A 164 14.48 0.14 18.65
N LYS A 165 13.31 -0.41 18.99
CA LYS A 165 12.98 -1.84 18.85
C LYS A 165 11.95 -2.08 17.74
N PRO A 166 11.89 -3.29 17.17
CA PRO A 166 10.91 -3.64 16.14
C PRO A 166 9.45 -3.41 16.57
N ALA A 167 9.16 -3.60 17.85
CA ALA A 167 7.81 -3.46 18.41
C ALA A 167 7.45 -2.02 18.83
N ASP A 168 8.36 -1.06 18.68
CA ASP A 168 8.12 0.32 19.09
C ASP A 168 7.11 1.01 18.15
N ASN A 169 6.16 1.72 18.75
CA ASN A 169 5.21 2.52 17.99
C ASN A 169 5.89 3.82 17.51
N PRO A 170 6.03 4.03 16.19
CA PRO A 170 6.68 5.21 15.64
C PRO A 170 5.95 6.51 15.94
N ASP A 171 4.62 6.47 16.15
CA ASP A 171 3.83 7.66 16.48
C ASP A 171 4.15 8.19 17.88
N LYS A 172 4.69 7.36 18.77
CA LYS A 172 5.16 7.74 20.10
C LYS A 172 6.64 8.14 20.13
N ASN A 173 7.36 7.94 19.04
CA ASN A 173 8.74 8.35 18.87
C ASN A 173 8.79 9.79 18.35
N LEU A 174 9.48 10.70 19.02
CA LEU A 174 9.60 12.10 18.59
C LEU A 174 10.14 12.24 17.17
N ASN A 175 11.03 11.32 16.75
CA ASN A 175 11.63 11.30 15.42
C ASN A 175 10.78 10.54 14.38
N LYS A 176 9.63 9.97 14.74
CA LYS A 176 8.74 9.15 13.88
C LYS A 176 9.51 8.09 13.07
N THR A 177 10.54 7.49 13.67
CA THR A 177 11.43 6.55 13.00
C THR A 177 10.92 5.12 13.14
N TYR A 178 10.85 4.40 12.03
CA TYR A 178 10.47 2.99 11.97
C TYR A 178 11.72 2.11 12.00
N TYR A 179 11.75 1.11 12.86
CA TYR A 179 12.89 0.18 12.98
C TYR A 179 13.24 -0.49 11.64
N ARG A 180 12.25 -1.00 10.93
CA ARG A 180 12.42 -1.70 9.64
C ARG A 180 13.02 -0.79 8.57
N ASP A 181 12.60 0.47 8.52
CA ASP A 181 13.14 1.43 7.55
C ASP A 181 14.62 1.70 7.80
N GLN A 182 15.06 1.69 9.06
CA GLN A 182 16.45 1.88 9.38
C GLN A 182 17.29 0.64 9.04
N ILE A 183 16.77 -0.59 9.24
CA ILE A 183 17.41 -1.82 8.77
C ILE A 183 17.61 -1.77 7.25
N ASN A 184 16.58 -1.39 6.49
CA ASN A 184 16.66 -1.25 5.03
C ASN A 184 17.70 -0.20 4.60
N LYS A 185 17.81 0.93 5.33
CA LYS A 185 18.85 1.92 5.05
C LYS A 185 20.26 1.37 5.27
N VAL A 186 20.48 0.58 6.33
CA VAL A 186 21.78 -0.08 6.56
C VAL A 186 22.09 -1.07 5.45
N ALA A 187 21.15 -1.94 5.08
CA ALA A 187 21.33 -2.92 3.99
C ALA A 187 21.63 -2.25 2.65
N ASN A 188 20.94 -1.16 2.32
CA ASN A 188 21.17 -0.39 1.09
C ASN A 188 22.53 0.32 1.12
N ALA A 189 22.96 0.88 2.26
CA ALA A 189 24.29 1.48 2.40
C ALA A 189 25.40 0.44 2.21
N VAL A 190 25.24 -0.76 2.79
CA VAL A 190 26.16 -1.91 2.56
C VAL A 190 26.21 -2.27 1.08
N LYS A 191 25.06 -2.33 0.41
CA LYS A 191 24.97 -2.62 -1.02
C LYS A 191 25.72 -1.60 -1.88
N ASP A 192 25.55 -0.32 -1.57
CA ASP A 192 26.22 0.76 -2.31
C ASP A 192 27.74 0.66 -2.16
N VAL A 193 28.26 0.35 -0.97
CA VAL A 193 29.67 0.14 -0.73
C VAL A 193 30.19 -1.09 -1.50
N ILE A 194 29.57 -2.26 -1.37
CA ILE A 194 30.01 -3.50 -2.02
C ILE A 194 29.98 -3.37 -3.53
N TYR A 195 28.92 -2.80 -4.11
CA TYR A 195 28.83 -2.59 -5.56
C TYR A 195 29.73 -1.44 -6.06
N GLY A 196 30.06 -0.48 -5.21
CA GLY A 196 31.07 0.54 -5.47
C GLY A 196 32.47 -0.06 -5.58
N ILE A 197 32.79 -1.02 -4.69
CA ILE A 197 34.07 -1.76 -4.70
C ILE A 197 34.16 -2.74 -5.88
N HIS A 198 33.07 -3.42 -6.23
CA HIS A 198 33.05 -4.46 -7.27
C HIS A 198 31.91 -4.22 -8.30
N PRO A 199 32.11 -3.30 -9.26
CA PRO A 199 31.07 -2.94 -10.25
C PRO A 199 30.56 -4.10 -11.12
N ASP A 200 31.36 -5.17 -11.28
CA ASP A 200 30.98 -6.33 -12.10
C ASP A 200 29.93 -7.22 -11.42
N LEU A 201 29.79 -7.19 -10.10
CA LEU A 201 28.66 -7.81 -9.39
C LEU A 201 27.34 -7.16 -9.80
N LYS A 202 27.31 -5.82 -9.95
CA LYS A 202 26.15 -5.08 -10.46
C LYS A 202 25.80 -5.47 -11.91
N LYS A 203 26.80 -5.68 -12.76
CA LYS A 203 26.60 -6.12 -14.16
C LYS A 203 26.10 -7.57 -14.25
N ARG A 204 26.56 -8.46 -13.36
CA ARG A 204 26.06 -9.85 -13.27
C ARG A 204 24.61 -9.88 -12.80
N ALA A 205 24.24 -9.06 -11.84
CA ALA A 205 22.85 -8.91 -11.39
C ALA A 205 21.93 -8.44 -12.52
N LEU A 206 22.35 -7.49 -13.36
CA LEU A 206 21.61 -7.00 -14.53
C LEU A 206 21.54 -8.02 -15.68
N LYS A 207 22.62 -8.79 -15.95
CA LYS A 207 22.64 -9.82 -17.03
C LYS A 207 21.71 -11.00 -16.75
N THR A 208 21.45 -11.35 -15.48
CA THR A 208 20.55 -12.46 -15.13
C THR A 208 19.09 -12.13 -15.40
N TYR A 209 18.71 -10.84 -15.50
CA TYR A 209 17.39 -10.42 -15.98
C TYR A 209 17.23 -10.53 -17.50
N GLN A 210 18.33 -10.53 -18.27
CA GLN A 210 18.30 -10.60 -19.74
C GLN A 210 18.42 -12.01 -20.33
N THR A 211 18.70 -13.06 -19.53
CA THR A 211 18.96 -14.42 -20.01
C THR A 211 17.91 -15.47 -19.67
N LYS A 212 16.67 -15.07 -19.32
CA LYS A 212 15.53 -16.00 -19.23
C LYS A 212 14.60 -15.95 -20.45
N GLY A 213 15.16 -15.75 -21.60
CA GLY A 213 14.43 -15.87 -22.87
C GLY A 213 15.39 -16.04 -24.00
N VAL A 214 15.70 -17.23 -24.36
CA VAL A 214 15.88 -17.83 -25.69
C VAL A 214 16.59 -19.16 -25.53
N THR A 215 15.90 -20.20 -25.94
CA THR A 215 16.39 -21.58 -26.14
C THR A 215 17.10 -21.72 -27.46
N ASP A 216 18.08 -22.61 -27.43
CA ASP A 216 18.50 -23.56 -28.45
C ASP A 216 19.53 -23.21 -29.55
N TYR A 217 20.39 -24.24 -29.71
CA TYR A 217 21.28 -24.67 -30.81
C TYR A 217 22.67 -24.04 -30.92
N ALA A 218 23.72 -24.71 -30.69
CA ALA A 218 24.40 -25.75 -31.48
C ALA A 218 25.85 -25.96 -31.05
N LYS A 219 26.17 -27.20 -30.90
CA LYS A 219 27.36 -28.03 -31.28
C LYS A 219 28.75 -27.42 -31.50
N ASP A 220 29.66 -28.16 -30.87
CA ASP A 220 30.96 -28.66 -31.37
C ASP A 220 32.19 -27.73 -31.31
N GLN A 221 33.15 -28.05 -30.54
CA GLN A 221 34.38 -28.78 -30.88
C GLN A 221 35.39 -28.89 -29.73
N SER A 222 35.92 -30.05 -29.67
CA SER A 222 36.93 -30.59 -28.78
C SER A 222 38.31 -29.88 -28.85
N THR A 223 38.99 -29.78 -27.71
CA THR A 223 40.42 -30.10 -27.64
C THR A 223 40.82 -30.56 -26.25
N SER A 224 41.52 -31.63 -26.23
CA SER A 224 42.04 -32.43 -25.14
C SER A 224 43.21 -31.75 -24.41
N ILE A 225 43.24 -31.81 -23.09
CA ILE A 225 44.47 -31.89 -22.30
C ILE A 225 44.29 -32.91 -21.20
N SER A 226 45.12 -33.94 -21.25
CA SER A 226 45.27 -35.06 -20.33
C SER A 226 46.04 -34.61 -19.11
N GLU A 227 45.49 -34.83 -17.90
CA GLU A 227 46.29 -35.01 -16.70
C GLU A 227 45.67 -36.03 -15.76
N ARG A 228 46.56 -36.84 -15.17
CA ARG A 228 46.33 -38.10 -14.47
C ARG A 228 45.57 -37.92 -13.16
N ILE A 229 44.48 -38.67 -13.01
CA ILE A 229 43.75 -38.81 -11.75
C ILE A 229 44.15 -40.14 -11.08
N PRO A 230 44.44 -40.17 -9.77
CA PRO A 230 44.72 -41.41 -9.06
C PRO A 230 43.45 -42.25 -8.87
N ARG A 231 43.57 -43.55 -9.03
CA ARG A 231 42.48 -44.56 -8.89
C ARG A 231 41.83 -44.53 -7.53
N VAL A 232 40.58 -44.13 -7.48
CA VAL A 232 39.68 -44.34 -6.35
C VAL A 232 39.01 -45.70 -6.44
N LYS A 233 38.95 -46.47 -5.35
CA LYS A 233 38.28 -47.76 -5.23
C LYS A 233 36.82 -47.70 -5.65
N ARG A 234 36.40 -48.64 -6.52
CA ARG A 234 35.00 -48.77 -6.96
C ARG A 234 34.06 -48.92 -5.78
N ILE A 235 33.18 -47.92 -5.61
CA ILE A 235 32.00 -47.99 -4.72
C ILE A 235 30.97 -48.91 -5.36
N SER A 236 30.31 -49.79 -4.57
CA SER A 236 29.32 -50.73 -5.06
C SER A 236 28.08 -50.01 -5.65
N LYS A 237 27.46 -50.58 -6.66
CA LYS A 237 26.26 -50.02 -7.29
C LYS A 237 25.11 -49.75 -6.30
N SER A 238 25.00 -50.56 -5.25
CA SER A 238 24.01 -50.42 -4.18
C SER A 238 24.27 -49.20 -3.30
N THR A 239 25.54 -48.85 -3.04
CA THR A 239 25.91 -47.64 -2.27
C THR A 239 25.63 -46.36 -3.05
N ILE A 240 25.83 -46.37 -4.38
CA ILE A 240 25.52 -45.24 -5.26
C ILE A 240 24.00 -44.99 -5.32
N ILE A 241 23.19 -46.04 -5.38
CA ILE A 241 21.71 -45.93 -5.35
C ILE A 241 21.20 -45.37 -4.02
N LEU A 242 21.78 -45.81 -2.90
CA LEU A 242 21.43 -45.30 -1.57
C LEU A 242 21.79 -43.82 -1.40
N ILE A 243 22.97 -43.41 -1.89
CA ILE A 243 23.38 -42.01 -1.86
C ILE A 243 22.46 -41.15 -2.78
N ALA A 244 22.12 -41.64 -3.97
CA ALA A 244 21.21 -40.95 -4.88
C ALA A 244 19.79 -40.79 -4.28
N LEU A 245 19.26 -41.82 -3.61
CA LEU A 245 17.98 -41.74 -2.91
C LEU A 245 18.02 -40.80 -1.70
N ALA A 246 19.12 -40.77 -0.95
CA ALA A 246 19.31 -39.84 0.15
C ALA A 246 19.40 -38.39 -0.33
N VAL A 247 20.11 -38.13 -1.43
CA VAL A 247 20.21 -36.79 -2.06
C VAL A 247 18.86 -36.34 -2.60
N MET A 248 18.08 -37.24 -3.23
CA MET A 248 16.72 -36.91 -3.70
C MET A 248 15.77 -36.63 -2.52
N ALA A 249 15.88 -37.38 -1.42
CA ALA A 249 15.06 -37.13 -0.23
C ALA A 249 15.41 -35.77 0.42
N VAL A 250 16.70 -35.43 0.51
CA VAL A 250 17.16 -34.13 1.02
C VAL A 250 16.73 -33.00 0.06
N ALA A 251 16.86 -33.19 -1.24
CA ALA A 251 16.37 -32.21 -2.22
C ALA A 251 14.85 -32.01 -2.16
N ALA A 252 14.09 -33.11 -1.97
CA ALA A 252 12.65 -33.00 -1.77
C ALA A 252 12.30 -32.25 -0.46
N LEU A 253 13.03 -32.51 0.63
CA LEU A 253 12.87 -31.79 1.91
C LEU A 253 13.20 -30.30 1.75
N ILE A 254 14.30 -29.95 1.07
CA ILE A 254 14.72 -28.57 0.81
C ILE A 254 13.68 -27.81 -0.04
N ILE A 255 13.00 -28.48 -0.96
CA ILE A 255 11.97 -27.86 -1.81
C ILE A 255 10.60 -27.79 -1.12
N TYR A 256 10.25 -28.81 -0.31
CA TYR A 256 8.92 -28.91 0.30
C TYR A 256 8.79 -28.18 1.64
N ILE A 257 9.84 -28.19 2.48
CA ILE A 257 9.83 -27.52 3.78
C ILE A 257 9.65 -26.00 3.65
N PRO A 258 10.37 -25.28 2.77
CA PRO A 258 10.15 -23.84 2.58
C PRO A 258 8.73 -23.53 2.06
N LYS A 259 8.17 -24.35 1.16
CA LYS A 259 6.80 -24.18 0.69
C LYS A 259 5.76 -24.40 1.78
N LEU A 260 5.96 -25.38 2.67
CA LEU A 260 5.11 -25.60 3.83
C LEU A 260 5.24 -24.49 4.86
N ILE A 261 6.46 -24.01 5.13
CA ILE A 261 6.72 -22.90 6.06
C ILE A 261 6.15 -21.59 5.49
N GLN A 262 6.31 -21.34 4.18
CA GLN A 262 5.76 -20.16 3.52
C GLN A 262 4.23 -20.20 3.50
N LYS A 263 3.63 -21.37 3.25
CA LYS A 263 2.18 -21.58 3.35
C LYS A 263 1.69 -21.37 4.79
N ALA A 264 2.37 -21.94 5.79
CA ALA A 264 2.04 -21.75 7.20
C ALA A 264 2.25 -20.30 7.67
N LYS A 265 3.34 -19.60 7.24
CA LYS A 265 3.55 -18.18 7.53
C LYS A 265 2.49 -17.29 6.87
N THR A 266 2.08 -17.61 5.63
CA THR A 266 1.02 -16.87 4.94
C THR A 266 -0.33 -17.12 5.61
N GLU A 267 -0.60 -18.35 6.09
CA GLU A 267 -1.82 -18.69 6.83
C GLU A 267 -1.84 -18.05 8.24
N ILE A 268 -0.71 -18.01 8.96
CA ILE A 268 -0.62 -17.37 10.29
C ILE A 268 -0.72 -15.84 10.19
N SER A 269 -0.06 -15.21 9.21
CA SER A 269 -0.17 -13.77 8.96
C SER A 269 -1.58 -13.37 8.49
N ALA A 270 -2.20 -14.17 7.62
CA ALA A 270 -3.58 -13.99 7.22
C ALA A 270 -4.56 -14.21 8.38
N ALA A 271 -4.31 -15.18 9.28
CA ALA A 271 -5.15 -15.44 10.43
C ALA A 271 -5.11 -14.31 11.49
N ASP A 272 -3.97 -13.66 11.69
CA ASP A 272 -3.86 -12.56 12.66
C ASP A 272 -4.46 -11.23 12.13
N LEU A 273 -4.38 -10.97 10.82
CA LEU A 273 -5.08 -9.87 10.16
C LEU A 273 -6.60 -10.15 10.07
N VAL A 274 -6.99 -11.36 9.78
CA VAL A 274 -8.37 -11.85 9.66
C VAL A 274 -9.14 -11.75 11.00
N ARG A 275 -8.48 -11.85 12.16
CA ARG A 275 -9.14 -11.71 13.47
C ARG A 275 -9.70 -10.33 13.76
N LYS A 276 -9.23 -9.29 13.09
CA LYS A 276 -9.67 -7.90 13.27
C LYS A 276 -10.62 -7.41 12.18
N ALA A 277 -10.85 -8.21 11.14
CA ALA A 277 -11.72 -7.85 10.03
C ALA A 277 -13.08 -8.55 10.15
N ILE A 278 -14.15 -7.78 9.99
CA ILE A 278 -15.54 -8.23 10.06
C ILE A 278 -16.34 -7.69 8.86
N ALA A 279 -17.35 -8.43 8.42
CA ALA A 279 -18.31 -7.97 7.43
C ALA A 279 -19.73 -8.06 7.96
N VAL A 280 -20.58 -7.12 7.56
CA VAL A 280 -22.03 -7.22 7.68
C VAL A 280 -22.57 -7.61 6.32
N LEU A 281 -23.08 -8.83 6.18
CA LEU A 281 -23.68 -9.29 4.94
C LEU A 281 -25.01 -8.57 4.67
N PRO A 282 -25.48 -8.54 3.41
CA PRO A 282 -26.77 -7.95 3.07
C PRO A 282 -27.90 -8.53 3.93
N VAL A 283 -28.69 -7.64 4.54
CA VAL A 283 -29.82 -8.04 5.37
C VAL A 283 -30.93 -8.62 4.51
N SER A 284 -31.39 -9.82 4.86
CA SER A 284 -32.46 -10.51 4.14
C SER A 284 -33.83 -9.98 4.53
N ASN A 285 -34.64 -9.56 3.55
CA ASN A 285 -36.01 -9.13 3.79
C ASN A 285 -36.98 -10.29 3.59
N PHE A 286 -37.51 -10.85 4.68
CA PHE A 286 -38.52 -11.90 4.70
C PHE A 286 -39.90 -11.41 5.11
N THR A 287 -40.17 -10.10 5.01
CA THR A 287 -41.49 -9.51 5.33
C THR A 287 -42.53 -9.77 4.24
N GLY A 288 -42.10 -10.10 3.03
CA GLY A 288 -42.95 -10.20 1.85
C GLY A 288 -43.28 -8.85 1.22
N ASN A 289 -42.81 -7.75 1.78
CA ASN A 289 -43.00 -6.39 1.28
C ASN A 289 -41.66 -5.80 0.82
N SER A 290 -41.48 -5.61 -0.49
CA SER A 290 -40.22 -5.01 -1.04
C SER A 290 -40.09 -3.52 -0.73
N ASP A 291 -41.17 -2.84 -0.33
CA ASP A 291 -41.10 -1.45 0.11
C ASP A 291 -40.29 -1.29 1.43
N LEU A 292 -40.02 -2.39 2.12
CA LEU A 292 -39.17 -2.41 3.33
C LEU A 292 -37.68 -2.73 3.06
N ASP A 293 -37.27 -2.87 1.81
CA ASP A 293 -35.87 -3.14 1.44
C ASP A 293 -34.92 -2.01 1.91
N TYR A 294 -35.42 -0.77 1.99
CA TYR A 294 -34.64 0.33 2.54
C TYR A 294 -34.31 0.14 4.04
N ILE A 295 -35.22 -0.48 4.82
CA ILE A 295 -34.99 -0.81 6.23
C ILE A 295 -33.86 -1.85 6.35
N ALA A 296 -33.93 -2.91 5.53
CA ALA A 296 -32.88 -3.93 5.47
C ALA A 296 -31.52 -3.31 5.14
N SER A 297 -31.50 -2.39 4.16
CA SER A 297 -30.31 -1.64 3.76
C SER A 297 -29.83 -0.71 4.88
N GLY A 298 -30.72 0.02 5.55
CA GLY A 298 -30.40 0.92 6.65
C GLY A 298 -29.80 0.19 7.86
N ILE A 299 -30.36 -0.98 8.22
CA ILE A 299 -29.77 -1.82 9.29
C ILE A 299 -28.33 -2.21 8.94
N GLN A 300 -28.08 -2.64 7.69
CA GLN A 300 -26.74 -2.98 7.24
C GLN A 300 -25.79 -1.78 7.33
N ASP A 301 -26.21 -0.63 6.82
CA ASP A 301 -25.42 0.61 6.82
C ASP A 301 -25.12 1.09 8.24
N ALA A 302 -26.11 1.11 9.13
CA ALA A 302 -25.94 1.48 10.52
C ALA A 302 -24.93 0.58 11.26
N LEU A 303 -25.01 -0.74 11.06
CA LEU A 303 -24.06 -1.69 11.67
C LEU A 303 -22.65 -1.49 11.12
N ILE A 304 -22.48 -1.31 9.81
CA ILE A 304 -21.19 -1.02 9.18
C ILE A 304 -20.64 0.30 9.70
N GLY A 305 -21.43 1.35 9.67
CA GLY A 305 -21.01 2.69 10.08
C GLY A 305 -20.58 2.77 11.56
N GLN A 306 -21.35 2.15 12.46
CA GLN A 306 -21.04 2.18 13.89
C GLN A 306 -19.84 1.26 14.24
N LEU A 307 -19.80 0.03 13.73
CA LEU A 307 -18.65 -0.86 13.94
C LEU A 307 -17.38 -0.29 13.28
N GLY A 308 -17.52 0.35 12.15
CA GLY A 308 -16.40 0.98 11.41
C GLY A 308 -15.78 2.18 12.13
N GLN A 309 -16.49 2.80 13.08
CA GLN A 309 -15.94 3.86 13.93
C GLN A 309 -14.97 3.33 15.01
N MET A 310 -14.96 2.01 15.25
CA MET A 310 -14.10 1.39 16.26
C MET A 310 -12.68 1.24 15.70
N SER A 311 -11.72 1.89 16.33
CA SER A 311 -10.32 1.89 15.86
C SER A 311 -9.64 0.51 15.85
N SER A 312 -10.20 -0.44 16.60
CA SER A 312 -9.70 -1.82 16.73
C SER A 312 -10.30 -2.81 15.73
N LEU A 313 -11.26 -2.38 14.89
CA LEU A 313 -11.94 -3.20 13.89
C LEU A 313 -11.72 -2.69 12.48
N ILE A 314 -11.54 -3.60 11.56
CA ILE A 314 -11.63 -3.33 10.11
C ILE A 314 -12.98 -3.88 9.64
N VAL A 315 -13.92 -2.99 9.35
CA VAL A 315 -15.24 -3.38 8.88
C VAL A 315 -15.27 -3.25 7.36
N ARG A 316 -15.66 -4.31 6.67
CA ARG A 316 -15.77 -4.28 5.21
C ARG A 316 -16.89 -3.34 4.80
N PRO A 317 -16.64 -2.43 3.82
CA PRO A 317 -17.67 -1.51 3.34
C PRO A 317 -18.90 -2.22 2.75
N MET A 318 -20.02 -1.52 2.76
CA MET A 318 -21.28 -2.03 2.21
C MET A 318 -21.14 -2.44 0.74
N ALA A 319 -20.44 -1.65 -0.07
CA ALA A 319 -20.23 -1.94 -1.50
C ALA A 319 -19.62 -3.33 -1.74
N SER A 320 -18.68 -3.74 -0.88
CA SER A 320 -17.99 -5.04 -0.96
C SER A 320 -18.89 -6.21 -0.60
N THR A 321 -19.87 -5.99 0.25
CA THR A 321 -20.78 -7.04 0.72
C THR A 321 -22.05 -7.16 -0.13
N LEU A 322 -22.49 -6.08 -0.76
CA LEU A 322 -23.70 -6.07 -1.61
C LEU A 322 -23.64 -7.08 -2.76
N GLN A 323 -22.47 -7.35 -3.33
CA GLN A 323 -22.27 -8.34 -4.38
C GLN A 323 -22.67 -9.76 -3.96
N PHE A 324 -22.73 -10.03 -2.65
CA PHE A 324 -23.15 -11.33 -2.11
C PHE A 324 -24.66 -11.40 -1.81
N ARG A 325 -25.44 -10.37 -2.14
CA ARG A 325 -26.90 -10.45 -2.07
C ARG A 325 -27.38 -11.52 -3.03
N ASN A 326 -28.09 -12.52 -2.50
CA ASN A 326 -28.55 -13.69 -3.27
C ASN A 326 -27.42 -14.56 -3.86
N SER A 327 -26.20 -14.49 -3.30
CA SER A 327 -25.08 -15.35 -3.71
C SER A 327 -25.38 -16.81 -3.39
N VAL A 328 -25.00 -17.72 -4.29
CA VAL A 328 -25.01 -19.17 -4.08
C VAL A 328 -23.71 -19.68 -3.42
N GLU A 329 -22.78 -18.77 -3.15
CA GLU A 329 -21.51 -19.10 -2.53
C GLU A 329 -21.70 -19.47 -1.05
N SER A 330 -20.90 -20.43 -0.57
CA SER A 330 -20.93 -20.75 0.85
C SER A 330 -20.39 -19.57 1.69
N PRO A 331 -20.85 -19.43 2.95
CA PRO A 331 -20.35 -18.41 3.86
C PRO A 331 -18.83 -18.39 3.99
N GLN A 332 -18.17 -19.58 3.98
CA GLN A 332 -16.71 -19.67 4.00
C GLN A 332 -16.05 -19.13 2.73
N GLN A 333 -16.67 -19.33 1.57
CA GLN A 333 -16.17 -18.75 0.32
C GLN A 333 -16.27 -17.24 0.34
N ILE A 334 -17.41 -16.69 0.81
CA ILE A 334 -17.60 -15.25 1.01
C ILE A 334 -16.58 -14.69 2.00
N ALA A 335 -16.40 -15.34 3.16
CA ALA A 335 -15.44 -14.94 4.18
C ALA A 335 -13.99 -14.91 3.64
N LYS A 336 -13.62 -15.91 2.81
CA LYS A 336 -12.32 -15.96 2.15
C LYS A 336 -12.12 -14.81 1.16
N LYS A 337 -13.13 -14.52 0.33
CA LYS A 337 -13.08 -13.41 -0.65
C LYS A 337 -12.97 -12.06 0.04
N LEU A 338 -13.73 -11.86 1.11
CA LEU A 338 -13.68 -10.64 1.92
C LEU A 338 -12.46 -10.59 2.86
N SER A 339 -11.66 -11.65 2.95
CA SER A 339 -10.53 -11.76 3.88
C SER A 339 -10.95 -11.45 5.32
N ILE A 340 -11.98 -12.16 5.81
CA ILE A 340 -12.55 -12.02 7.16
C ILE A 340 -12.65 -13.39 7.84
N ASN A 341 -12.68 -13.39 9.19
CA ASN A 341 -13.00 -14.60 9.96
C ASN A 341 -14.41 -14.56 10.56
N ASN A 342 -14.90 -13.36 10.86
CA ASN A 342 -16.23 -13.15 11.42
C ASN A 342 -17.10 -12.36 10.47
N TYR A 343 -18.37 -12.73 10.39
CA TYR A 343 -19.36 -11.96 9.65
C TYR A 343 -20.70 -11.94 10.39
N ILE A 344 -21.49 -10.91 10.09
CA ILE A 344 -22.82 -10.70 10.65
C ILE A 344 -23.83 -11.04 9.55
N GLU A 345 -24.71 -11.98 9.86
CA GLU A 345 -25.92 -12.22 9.08
C GLU A 345 -27.13 -11.62 9.80
N SER A 346 -28.02 -10.99 9.06
CA SER A 346 -29.21 -10.39 9.61
C SER A 346 -30.41 -10.60 8.70
N SER A 347 -31.60 -10.64 9.29
CA SER A 347 -32.86 -10.69 8.54
C SER A 347 -33.96 -9.90 9.24
N ILE A 348 -34.91 -9.40 8.45
CA ILE A 348 -36.13 -8.76 8.92
C ILE A 348 -37.34 -9.60 8.55
N LYS A 349 -38.31 -9.72 9.48
CA LYS A 349 -39.55 -10.49 9.33
C LYS A 349 -40.72 -9.73 9.98
N GLY A 350 -41.95 -10.03 9.61
CA GLY A 350 -43.15 -9.48 10.24
C GLY A 350 -43.69 -8.23 9.54
N PRO A 351 -44.80 -7.64 10.06
CA PRO A 351 -45.42 -6.44 9.50
C PRO A 351 -44.63 -5.16 9.89
N ASP A 352 -44.86 -4.07 9.13
CA ASP A 352 -44.16 -2.79 9.22
C ASP A 352 -44.12 -2.19 10.62
N ASP A 353 -45.20 -2.36 11.37
CA ASP A 353 -45.38 -1.81 12.71
C ASP A 353 -44.79 -2.67 13.83
N ASN A 354 -44.39 -3.91 13.52
CA ASN A 354 -43.80 -4.86 14.48
C ASN A 354 -42.76 -5.77 13.79
N LEU A 355 -41.64 -5.17 13.37
CA LEU A 355 -40.57 -5.91 12.73
C LEU A 355 -39.77 -6.76 13.74
N GLN A 356 -39.51 -7.98 13.37
CA GLN A 356 -38.58 -8.87 14.02
C GLN A 356 -37.23 -8.80 13.31
N ILE A 357 -36.19 -8.36 14.01
CA ILE A 357 -34.82 -8.31 13.50
C ILE A 357 -34.04 -9.47 14.12
N GLU A 358 -33.61 -10.40 13.31
CA GLU A 358 -32.71 -11.48 13.72
C GLU A 358 -31.29 -11.13 13.30
N VAL A 359 -30.32 -11.26 14.24
CA VAL A 359 -28.91 -11.00 14.00
C VAL A 359 -28.08 -12.16 14.50
N ARG A 360 -27.15 -12.65 13.69
CA ARG A 360 -26.21 -13.70 14.04
C ARG A 360 -24.78 -13.27 13.75
N LEU A 361 -23.89 -13.43 14.72
CA LEU A 361 -22.45 -13.31 14.53
C LEU A 361 -21.89 -14.70 14.31
N ILE A 362 -21.20 -14.89 13.20
CA ILE A 362 -20.71 -16.20 12.76
C ILE A 362 -19.19 -16.15 12.57
N GLU A 363 -18.49 -17.12 13.12
CA GLU A 363 -17.09 -17.42 12.84
C GLU A 363 -17.03 -18.39 11.66
N ALA A 364 -16.31 -18.02 10.58
CA ALA A 364 -16.26 -18.79 9.34
C ALA A 364 -15.27 -19.94 9.40
N PHE A 365 -14.17 -19.83 10.15
CA PHE A 365 -13.04 -20.76 10.16
C PHE A 365 -12.65 -21.19 11.59
N PRO A 366 -12.14 -22.45 11.79
CA PRO A 366 -11.92 -23.50 10.77
C PRO A 366 -13.20 -24.17 10.29
N SER A 367 -14.29 -24.04 11.02
CA SER A 367 -15.64 -24.50 10.64
C SER A 367 -16.63 -23.42 11.05
N GLU A 368 -17.70 -23.28 10.29
CA GLU A 368 -18.77 -22.32 10.58
C GLU A 368 -19.36 -22.56 11.99
N LYS A 369 -19.37 -21.51 12.80
CA LYS A 369 -19.88 -21.54 14.16
C LYS A 369 -20.61 -20.25 14.47
N VAL A 370 -21.84 -20.36 14.92
CA VAL A 370 -22.57 -19.23 15.51
C VAL A 370 -21.94 -18.89 16.85
N VAL A 371 -21.31 -17.73 16.93
CA VAL A 371 -20.67 -17.21 18.15
C VAL A 371 -21.71 -16.56 19.05
N TRP A 372 -22.65 -15.85 18.45
CA TRP A 372 -23.73 -15.17 19.11
C TRP A 372 -24.93 -15.01 18.18
N SER A 373 -26.15 -15.03 18.75
CA SER A 373 -27.39 -14.70 18.04
C SER A 373 -28.39 -14.06 18.96
N ALA A 374 -29.21 -13.15 18.42
CA ALA A 374 -30.33 -12.55 19.10
C ALA A 374 -31.46 -12.20 18.14
N THR A 375 -32.66 -12.14 18.69
CA THR A 375 -33.85 -11.68 17.99
C THR A 375 -34.44 -10.50 18.74
N PHE A 376 -34.71 -9.41 18.03
CA PHE A 376 -35.30 -8.19 18.55
C PHE A 376 -36.71 -8.03 17.96
N ASN A 377 -37.71 -7.98 18.85
CA ASN A 377 -39.11 -7.74 18.47
C ASN A 377 -39.44 -6.31 18.90
N GLN A 378 -39.41 -5.36 17.99
CA GLN A 378 -39.49 -3.95 18.40
C GLN A 378 -40.24 -3.09 17.38
N ASN A 379 -40.86 -2.03 17.87
CA ASN A 379 -41.34 -0.92 17.09
C ASN A 379 -40.15 -0.07 16.62
N TRP A 380 -40.20 0.50 15.41
CA TRP A 380 -39.19 1.36 14.82
C TRP A 380 -38.71 2.50 15.75
N ASN A 381 -39.58 3.00 16.60
CA ASN A 381 -39.26 4.08 17.59
C ASN A 381 -38.09 3.75 18.53
N ASN A 382 -37.70 2.47 18.63
CA ASN A 382 -36.58 2.02 19.47
C ASN A 382 -35.34 1.58 18.67
N ILE A 383 -35.31 1.87 17.38
CA ILE A 383 -34.28 1.31 16.47
C ILE A 383 -32.85 1.71 16.87
N THR A 384 -32.63 2.94 17.36
CA THR A 384 -31.33 3.41 17.81
C THR A 384 -30.82 2.61 19.02
N THR A 385 -31.70 2.29 19.94
CA THR A 385 -31.40 1.46 21.13
C THR A 385 -31.07 0.03 20.70
N ILE A 386 -31.79 -0.50 19.69
CA ILE A 386 -31.52 -1.83 19.12
C ILE A 386 -30.15 -1.87 18.46
N TYR A 387 -29.80 -0.90 17.64
CA TYR A 387 -28.48 -0.82 17.00
C TYR A 387 -27.36 -0.81 18.05
N HIS A 388 -27.50 0.03 19.08
CA HIS A 388 -26.54 0.11 20.16
C HIS A 388 -26.38 -1.24 20.91
N ASP A 389 -27.49 -1.92 21.24
CA ASP A 389 -27.46 -3.22 21.92
C ASP A 389 -26.83 -4.31 21.05
N ILE A 390 -27.16 -4.36 19.75
CA ILE A 390 -26.55 -5.27 18.79
C ILE A 390 -25.02 -5.07 18.76
N ILE A 391 -24.57 -3.83 18.63
CA ILE A 391 -23.15 -3.51 18.49
C ILE A 391 -22.38 -3.85 19.74
N ARG A 392 -22.90 -3.51 20.94
CA ARG A 392 -22.26 -3.88 22.21
C ARG A 392 -22.10 -5.39 22.33
N ARG A 393 -23.15 -6.15 22.01
CA ARG A 393 -23.09 -7.62 22.07
C ARG A 393 -22.13 -8.24 21.05
N ILE A 394 -22.03 -7.65 19.87
CA ILE A 394 -21.04 -8.05 18.87
C ILE A 394 -19.62 -7.80 19.38
N ILE A 395 -19.35 -6.60 19.89
CA ILE A 395 -18.04 -6.20 20.44
C ILE A 395 -17.61 -7.13 21.57
N ASP A 396 -18.54 -7.42 22.50
CA ASP A 396 -18.29 -8.36 23.59
C ASP A 396 -18.01 -9.78 23.10
N ALA A 397 -18.77 -10.26 22.10
CA ALA A 397 -18.63 -11.60 21.54
C ALA A 397 -17.30 -11.80 20.78
N ILE A 398 -16.81 -10.76 20.09
CA ILE A 398 -15.49 -10.79 19.40
C ILE A 398 -14.34 -10.36 20.32
N GLN A 399 -14.62 -10.11 21.60
CA GLN A 399 -13.63 -9.73 22.63
C GLN A 399 -12.76 -8.52 22.26
N VAL A 400 -13.34 -7.53 21.63
CA VAL A 400 -12.68 -6.27 21.30
C VAL A 400 -12.76 -5.31 22.50
N LYS A 401 -11.62 -4.77 22.91
CA LYS A 401 -11.57 -3.74 23.95
C LYS A 401 -11.80 -2.36 23.33
N LEU A 402 -12.86 -1.69 23.74
CA LEU A 402 -13.14 -0.32 23.32
C LEU A 402 -12.20 0.67 24.02
N SER A 403 -11.72 1.65 23.26
CA SER A 403 -11.07 2.83 23.84
C SER A 403 -12.13 3.77 24.47
N PRO A 404 -11.74 4.68 25.40
CA PRO A 404 -12.67 5.70 25.91
C PRO A 404 -13.25 6.61 24.82
N GLN A 405 -12.55 6.73 23.68
CA GLN A 405 -13.04 7.49 22.53
C GLN A 405 -14.09 6.68 21.74
N ASP A 406 -13.89 5.38 21.57
CA ASP A 406 -14.85 4.49 20.90
C ASP A 406 -16.16 4.40 21.71
N GLU A 407 -16.09 4.34 23.06
CA GLU A 407 -17.27 4.39 23.93
C GLU A 407 -18.09 5.66 23.72
N LYS A 408 -17.44 6.83 23.67
CA LYS A 408 -18.13 8.11 23.43
C LYS A 408 -18.80 8.17 22.04
N LYS A 409 -18.16 7.58 21.02
CA LYS A 409 -18.73 7.51 19.66
C LYS A 409 -19.98 6.65 19.66
N LEU A 410 -19.94 5.51 20.34
CA LEU A 410 -21.08 4.60 20.44
C LEU A 410 -22.27 5.22 21.18
N GLU A 411 -22.03 5.99 22.26
CA GLU A 411 -23.08 6.70 22.99
C GLU A 411 -23.75 7.80 22.16
N LYS A 412 -22.99 8.46 21.27
CA LYS A 412 -23.49 9.55 20.43
C LYS A 412 -24.58 9.08 19.45
N THR A 413 -24.51 7.86 18.96
CA THR A 413 -25.50 7.30 18.01
C THR A 413 -26.89 7.09 18.61
N LEU A 414 -27.01 7.07 19.92
CA LEU A 414 -28.32 6.96 20.61
C LEU A 414 -29.23 8.20 20.48
N ASN A 415 -28.68 9.33 20.07
CA ASN A 415 -29.37 10.62 20.13
C ASN A 415 -30.12 11.01 18.85
N HIS A 416 -30.13 10.18 17.82
CA HIS A 416 -30.86 10.49 16.59
C HIS A 416 -32.35 10.19 16.70
N ASN A 417 -33.17 11.08 16.13
CA ASN A 417 -34.60 10.86 15.99
C ASN A 417 -34.88 9.68 15.03
N PRO A 418 -35.66 8.65 15.45
CA PRO A 418 -35.94 7.48 14.59
C PRO A 418 -36.59 7.82 13.25
N GLU A 419 -37.43 8.85 13.16
CA GLU A 419 -38.06 9.27 11.89
C GLU A 419 -37.02 9.91 10.94
N ILE A 420 -36.02 10.61 11.46
CA ILE A 420 -34.91 11.13 10.66
C ILE A 420 -34.06 9.99 10.12
N LEU A 421 -33.72 8.99 10.95
CA LEU A 421 -32.99 7.81 10.51
C LEU A 421 -33.74 7.07 9.42
N LYS A 422 -35.05 6.88 9.57
CA LYS A 422 -35.92 6.25 8.56
C LYS A 422 -35.89 6.98 7.21
N ALA A 423 -36.00 8.30 7.25
CA ALA A 423 -35.95 9.12 6.05
C ALA A 423 -34.52 9.16 5.44
N TYR A 424 -33.49 9.17 6.29
CA TYR A 424 -32.10 9.08 5.87
C TYR A 424 -31.80 7.75 5.16
N ASP A 425 -32.13 6.62 5.79
CA ASP A 425 -31.92 5.28 5.23
C ASP A 425 -32.65 5.11 3.89
N ARG A 426 -33.90 5.60 3.80
CA ARG A 426 -34.66 5.62 2.55
C ARG A 426 -33.99 6.48 1.47
N GLY A 427 -33.47 7.65 1.88
CA GLY A 427 -32.76 8.56 0.99
C GLY A 427 -31.50 7.93 0.40
N ILE A 428 -30.62 7.38 1.24
CA ILE A 428 -29.39 6.70 0.82
C ILE A 428 -29.70 5.47 -0.04
N TYR A 429 -30.70 4.67 0.33
CA TYR A 429 -31.12 3.51 -0.45
C TYR A 429 -31.47 3.87 -1.90
N PHE A 430 -32.27 4.93 -2.09
CA PHE A 430 -32.65 5.37 -3.43
C PHE A 430 -31.45 5.96 -4.20
N MET A 431 -30.61 6.79 -3.58
CA MET A 431 -29.44 7.36 -4.24
C MET A 431 -28.46 6.29 -4.73
N ASN A 432 -28.32 5.20 -3.98
CA ASN A 432 -27.45 4.08 -4.35
C ASN A 432 -27.92 3.28 -5.57
N LYS A 433 -29.15 3.42 -6.00
CA LYS A 433 -29.65 2.80 -7.25
C LYS A 433 -29.14 3.48 -8.53
N ARG A 434 -28.58 4.69 -8.41
CA ARG A 434 -27.92 5.44 -9.48
C ARG A 434 -28.77 5.70 -10.74
N THR A 435 -30.11 5.71 -10.62
CA THR A 435 -31.00 6.19 -11.68
C THR A 435 -31.43 7.62 -11.41
N PRO A 436 -31.70 8.46 -12.42
CA PRO A 436 -32.17 9.83 -12.19
C PRO A 436 -33.47 9.90 -11.36
N GLU A 437 -34.39 9.01 -11.59
CA GLU A 437 -35.66 8.94 -10.86
C GLU A 437 -35.47 8.56 -9.40
N ASP A 438 -34.61 7.56 -9.12
CA ASP A 438 -34.34 7.16 -7.75
C ASP A 438 -33.49 8.22 -7.01
N PHE A 439 -32.61 8.94 -7.71
CA PHE A 439 -31.87 10.05 -7.14
C PHE A 439 -32.83 11.15 -6.63
N GLU A 440 -33.87 11.53 -7.42
CA GLU A 440 -34.88 12.49 -6.99
C GLU A 440 -35.69 12.00 -5.76
N LYS A 441 -36.05 10.70 -5.72
CA LYS A 441 -36.68 10.09 -4.54
C LYS A 441 -35.78 10.18 -3.30
N GLY A 442 -34.47 9.95 -3.48
CA GLY A 442 -33.49 10.08 -2.41
C GLY A 442 -33.40 11.50 -1.87
N VAL A 443 -33.25 12.49 -2.76
CA VAL A 443 -33.23 13.92 -2.42
C VAL A 443 -34.51 14.32 -1.65
N LYS A 444 -35.67 13.87 -2.12
CA LYS A 444 -36.94 14.15 -1.45
C LYS A 444 -36.95 13.59 -0.02
N SER A 445 -36.56 12.34 0.19
CA SER A 445 -36.52 11.71 1.50
C SER A 445 -35.58 12.43 2.48
N LEU A 446 -34.41 12.87 1.99
CA LEU A 446 -33.47 13.60 2.85
C LEU A 446 -33.97 15.03 3.19
N ASN A 447 -34.69 15.69 2.30
CA ASN A 447 -35.33 16.96 2.58
C ASN A 447 -36.48 16.80 3.62
N GLU A 448 -37.28 15.72 3.53
CA GLU A 448 -38.27 15.39 4.57
C GLU A 448 -37.60 15.25 5.95
N ALA A 449 -36.41 14.64 6.03
CA ALA A 449 -35.64 14.54 7.26
C ALA A 449 -35.17 15.93 7.78
N ILE A 450 -34.76 16.83 6.88
CA ILE A 450 -34.39 18.21 7.24
C ILE A 450 -35.60 19.00 7.80
N GLU A 451 -36.81 18.76 7.25
CA GLU A 451 -38.03 19.39 7.74
C GLU A 451 -38.39 18.93 9.15
N ILE A 452 -38.08 17.67 9.53
CA ILE A 452 -38.28 17.14 10.88
C ILE A 452 -37.36 17.82 11.89
N ASP A 453 -36.05 17.89 11.62
CA ASP A 453 -35.07 18.60 12.42
C ASP A 453 -33.94 19.18 11.56
N PRO A 454 -33.95 20.49 11.29
CA PRO A 454 -32.87 21.15 10.55
C PRO A 454 -31.52 21.20 11.28
N ALA A 455 -31.47 20.79 12.54
CA ALA A 455 -30.22 20.73 13.33
C ALA A 455 -29.60 19.31 13.34
N ASP A 456 -30.25 18.30 12.74
CA ASP A 456 -29.62 16.98 12.56
C ASP A 456 -28.66 17.00 11.37
N PRO A 457 -27.39 16.56 11.54
CA PRO A 457 -26.39 16.61 10.46
C PRO A 457 -26.55 15.50 9.40
N LEU A 458 -27.21 14.37 9.72
CA LEU A 458 -27.27 13.20 8.84
C LEU A 458 -27.92 13.47 7.49
N PRO A 459 -29.07 14.16 7.40
CA PRO A 459 -29.68 14.43 6.09
C PRO A 459 -28.78 15.27 5.18
N TYR A 460 -28.06 16.23 5.75
CA TYR A 460 -27.10 17.03 4.97
C TYR A 460 -25.91 16.19 4.52
N LEU A 461 -25.40 15.27 5.36
CA LEU A 461 -24.38 14.31 4.98
C LEU A 461 -24.84 13.41 3.82
N GLY A 462 -26.06 12.87 3.91
CA GLY A 462 -26.64 12.07 2.86
C GLY A 462 -26.74 12.81 1.52
N LEU A 463 -27.20 14.06 1.54
CA LEU A 463 -27.23 14.92 0.34
C LEU A 463 -25.81 15.22 -0.18
N ALA A 464 -24.82 15.45 0.70
CA ALA A 464 -23.44 15.68 0.31
C ALA A 464 -22.85 14.48 -0.44
N ILE A 465 -23.01 13.27 0.09
CA ILE A 465 -22.56 12.01 -0.51
C ILE A 465 -23.27 11.77 -1.85
N GLY A 466 -24.60 11.90 -1.87
CA GLY A 466 -25.41 11.65 -3.07
C GLY A 466 -25.04 12.59 -4.22
N TYR A 467 -24.96 13.90 -3.96
CA TYR A 467 -24.53 14.86 -4.97
C TYR A 467 -23.05 14.71 -5.35
N GLY A 468 -22.17 14.35 -4.41
CA GLY A 468 -20.76 14.05 -4.68
C GLY A 468 -20.64 12.91 -5.69
N THR A 469 -21.30 11.79 -5.43
CA THR A 469 -21.32 10.63 -6.34
C THR A 469 -21.88 10.98 -7.71
N ALA A 470 -23.02 11.71 -7.77
CA ALA A 470 -23.63 12.14 -9.03
C ALA A 470 -22.70 13.07 -9.84
N GLY A 471 -21.94 13.93 -9.17
CA GLY A 471 -21.00 14.86 -9.83
C GLY A 471 -19.84 14.18 -10.56
N HIS A 472 -19.47 12.95 -10.16
CA HIS A 472 -18.40 12.17 -10.81
C HIS A 472 -18.93 11.24 -11.92
N THR A 473 -20.19 10.80 -11.84
CA THR A 473 -20.69 9.70 -12.68
C THR A 473 -21.59 10.13 -13.82
N SER A 474 -22.18 11.33 -13.79
CA SER A 474 -23.08 11.76 -14.87
C SER A 474 -23.19 13.28 -15.00
N ALA A 475 -23.31 13.74 -16.24
CA ALA A 475 -23.66 15.14 -16.56
C ALA A 475 -25.15 15.48 -16.26
N VAL A 476 -25.90 14.59 -15.61
CA VAL A 476 -27.37 14.66 -15.50
C VAL A 476 -27.84 15.55 -14.35
N VAL A 477 -26.99 15.79 -13.33
CA VAL A 477 -27.38 16.59 -12.16
C VAL A 477 -26.64 17.93 -12.19
N GLU A 478 -27.38 18.98 -12.56
CA GLU A 478 -26.84 20.33 -12.61
C GLU A 478 -26.35 20.79 -11.23
N ASP A 479 -25.16 21.42 -11.18
CA ASP A 479 -24.51 21.90 -9.97
C ASP A 479 -24.23 20.84 -8.90
N ALA A 480 -24.18 19.56 -9.24
CA ALA A 480 -23.99 18.47 -8.28
C ALA A 480 -22.75 18.69 -7.40
N LYS A 481 -21.61 19.03 -7.99
CA LYS A 481 -20.34 19.29 -7.26
C LYS A 481 -20.46 20.45 -6.26
N SER A 482 -21.10 21.53 -6.66
CA SER A 482 -21.33 22.70 -5.80
C SER A 482 -22.29 22.39 -4.65
N LYS A 483 -23.36 21.63 -4.91
CA LYS A 483 -24.33 21.19 -3.91
C LYS A 483 -23.68 20.22 -2.91
N ALA A 484 -22.88 19.27 -3.39
CA ALA A 484 -22.12 18.34 -2.54
C ALA A 484 -21.26 19.10 -1.52
N LYS A 485 -20.50 20.08 -1.98
CA LYS A 485 -19.67 20.92 -1.12
C LYS A 485 -20.51 21.72 -0.09
N ALA A 486 -21.60 22.34 -0.53
CA ALA A 486 -22.45 23.14 0.34
C ALA A 486 -23.09 22.29 1.46
N TYR A 487 -23.58 21.12 1.12
CA TYR A 487 -24.17 20.20 2.10
C TYR A 487 -23.14 19.60 3.04
N ALA A 488 -21.93 19.26 2.56
CA ALA A 488 -20.84 18.79 3.42
C ALA A 488 -20.42 19.85 4.44
N LEU A 489 -20.27 21.12 4.02
CA LEU A 489 -20.00 22.23 4.92
C LEU A 489 -21.13 22.44 5.95
N LYS A 490 -22.38 22.32 5.51
CA LYS A 490 -23.53 22.43 6.42
C LYS A 490 -23.53 21.30 7.45
N ALA A 491 -23.31 20.05 7.04
CA ALA A 491 -23.20 18.90 7.95
C ALA A 491 -22.10 19.12 8.99
N LEU A 492 -20.90 19.54 8.56
CA LEU A 492 -19.76 19.82 9.44
C LEU A 492 -19.97 21.02 10.36
N SER A 493 -20.79 22.00 9.98
CA SER A 493 -21.15 23.10 10.85
C SER A 493 -22.01 22.68 12.06
N ILE A 494 -22.71 21.56 11.92
CA ILE A 494 -23.53 20.93 12.96
C ILE A 494 -22.71 19.91 13.75
N ASP A 495 -22.01 19.01 13.04
CA ASP A 495 -21.15 17.99 13.63
C ASP A 495 -19.81 17.88 12.93
N SER A 496 -18.77 18.43 13.55
CA SER A 496 -17.40 18.43 13.04
C SER A 496 -16.66 17.07 13.12
N THR A 497 -17.36 15.99 13.50
CA THR A 497 -16.77 14.63 13.59
C THR A 497 -17.21 13.70 12.46
N LEU A 498 -17.95 14.19 11.47
CA LEU A 498 -18.43 13.42 10.32
C LEU A 498 -17.31 13.21 9.31
N VAL A 499 -16.76 12.01 9.28
CA VAL A 499 -15.60 11.66 8.43
C VAL A 499 -15.92 11.79 6.95
N ASP A 500 -17.06 11.23 6.52
CA ASP A 500 -17.47 11.22 5.12
C ASP A 500 -17.67 12.63 4.55
N ALA A 501 -18.11 13.58 5.38
CA ALA A 501 -18.21 14.98 4.97
C ALA A 501 -16.82 15.60 4.64
N TYR A 502 -15.77 15.23 5.40
CA TYR A 502 -14.40 15.64 5.06
C TYR A 502 -13.89 14.98 3.78
N VAL A 503 -14.27 13.72 3.51
CA VAL A 503 -13.94 13.03 2.25
C VAL A 503 -14.59 13.75 1.08
N VAL A 504 -15.90 14.02 1.14
CA VAL A 504 -16.60 14.78 0.10
C VAL A 504 -15.95 16.15 -0.13
N LEU A 505 -15.60 16.88 0.94
CA LEU A 505 -14.91 18.16 0.81
C LEU A 505 -13.53 18.01 0.15
N ALA A 506 -12.75 17.01 0.55
CA ALA A 506 -11.44 16.78 -0.04
C ALA A 506 -11.53 16.52 -1.55
N GLU A 507 -12.50 15.74 -1.99
CA GLU A 507 -12.77 15.48 -3.41
C GLU A 507 -13.19 16.75 -4.15
N GLN A 508 -14.09 17.55 -3.58
CA GLN A 508 -14.49 18.83 -4.21
C GLN A 508 -13.32 19.81 -4.30
N TYR A 509 -12.48 19.92 -3.27
CA TYR A 509 -11.28 20.75 -3.30
C TYR A 509 -10.26 20.24 -4.31
N LEU A 510 -10.10 18.92 -4.45
CA LEU A 510 -9.12 18.28 -5.35
C LEU A 510 -9.54 18.42 -6.82
N TYR A 511 -10.77 18.02 -7.14
CA TYR A 511 -11.22 17.87 -8.53
C TYR A 511 -11.90 19.13 -9.08
N THR A 512 -12.52 19.97 -8.21
CA THR A 512 -13.34 21.09 -8.65
C THR A 512 -12.68 22.45 -8.37
N ASP A 513 -12.27 22.69 -7.13
CA ASP A 513 -11.75 24.01 -6.71
C ASP A 513 -10.24 24.15 -6.95
N TRP A 514 -9.52 23.03 -6.95
CA TRP A 514 -8.06 22.97 -7.00
C TRP A 514 -7.41 23.71 -5.81
N ASP A 515 -8.06 23.63 -4.63
CA ASP A 515 -7.54 24.15 -3.35
C ASP A 515 -6.77 23.04 -2.63
N PHE A 516 -5.54 22.80 -3.08
CA PHE A 516 -4.69 21.72 -2.58
C PHE A 516 -4.37 21.79 -1.07
N PRO A 517 -4.16 22.98 -0.46
CA PRO A 517 -4.07 23.09 0.99
C PRO A 517 -5.34 22.66 1.73
N ALA A 518 -6.53 22.91 1.16
CA ALA A 518 -7.78 22.43 1.75
C ALA A 518 -7.98 20.93 1.62
N VAL A 519 -7.51 20.32 0.52
CA VAL A 519 -7.47 18.86 0.35
C VAL A 519 -6.70 18.22 1.50
N GLU A 520 -5.48 18.69 1.73
CA GLU A 520 -4.60 18.14 2.77
C GLU A 520 -5.23 18.24 4.17
N ARG A 521 -5.77 19.40 4.50
CA ARG A 521 -6.42 19.61 5.81
C ARG A 521 -7.62 18.67 6.00
N SER A 522 -8.46 18.50 4.97
CA SER A 522 -9.65 17.67 5.03
C SER A 522 -9.27 16.19 5.19
N LEU A 523 -8.32 15.70 4.40
CA LEU A 523 -7.89 14.29 4.46
C LEU A 523 -7.16 13.96 5.75
N LYS A 524 -6.28 14.83 6.25
CA LYS A 524 -5.64 14.63 7.56
C LYS A 524 -6.69 14.56 8.67
N ARG A 525 -7.69 15.44 8.63
CA ARG A 525 -8.76 15.42 9.62
C ARG A 525 -9.61 14.15 9.53
N ALA A 526 -9.91 13.67 8.33
CA ALA A 526 -10.60 12.41 8.12
C ALA A 526 -9.81 11.22 8.69
N LEU A 527 -8.49 11.14 8.43
CA LEU A 527 -7.61 10.09 8.96
C LEU A 527 -7.50 10.12 10.50
N GLU A 528 -7.46 11.31 11.11
CA GLU A 528 -7.48 11.45 12.58
C GLU A 528 -8.77 10.92 13.19
N LEU A 529 -9.90 11.13 12.53
CA LEU A 529 -11.21 10.71 13.01
C LEU A 529 -11.45 9.21 12.79
N ASN A 530 -11.10 8.70 11.61
CA ASN A 530 -11.21 7.28 11.28
C ASN A 530 -10.18 6.87 10.19
N PRO A 531 -9.12 6.13 10.57
CA PRO A 531 -8.11 5.66 9.62
C PRO A 531 -8.54 4.40 8.84
N ASN A 532 -9.75 3.86 9.04
CA ASN A 532 -10.21 2.61 8.45
C ASN A 532 -11.22 2.81 7.29
N ILE A 533 -11.13 3.94 6.59
CA ILE A 533 -12.00 4.24 5.44
C ILE A 533 -11.18 4.21 4.15
N PRO A 534 -11.45 3.29 3.19
CA PRO A 534 -10.68 3.16 1.95
C PRO A 534 -10.60 4.45 1.14
N SER A 535 -11.72 5.19 1.03
CA SER A 535 -11.78 6.42 0.23
C SER A 535 -10.85 7.52 0.72
N VAL A 536 -10.62 7.62 2.04
CA VAL A 536 -9.66 8.58 2.59
C VAL A 536 -8.24 8.25 2.09
N HIS A 537 -7.87 6.97 2.12
CA HIS A 537 -6.54 6.52 1.74
C HIS A 537 -6.28 6.66 0.24
N TYR A 538 -7.21 6.24 -0.64
CA TYR A 538 -6.95 6.40 -2.07
C TYR A 538 -7.01 7.86 -2.53
N THR A 539 -7.88 8.70 -1.95
CA THR A 539 -7.90 10.14 -2.26
C THR A 539 -6.62 10.82 -1.76
N TYR A 540 -6.12 10.41 -0.57
CA TYR A 540 -4.84 10.91 -0.08
C TYR A 540 -3.67 10.43 -0.94
N GLY A 541 -3.71 9.19 -1.44
CA GLY A 541 -2.77 8.67 -2.42
C GLY A 541 -2.71 9.54 -3.68
N TRP A 542 -3.85 9.90 -4.27
CA TRP A 542 -3.90 10.80 -5.42
C TRP A 542 -3.35 12.20 -5.11
N TYR A 543 -3.63 12.73 -3.92
CA TYR A 543 -3.04 14.00 -3.49
C TYR A 543 -1.51 13.91 -3.36
N LEU A 544 -0.98 12.82 -2.79
CA LEU A 544 0.46 12.58 -2.68
C LEU A 544 1.12 12.41 -4.06
N ALA A 545 0.43 11.76 -5.00
CA ALA A 545 0.88 11.65 -6.39
C ALA A 545 1.02 13.02 -7.05
N LEU A 546 0.10 13.96 -6.79
CA LEU A 546 0.19 15.34 -7.25
C LEU A 546 1.44 16.05 -6.72
N LEU A 547 1.89 15.70 -5.51
CA LEU A 547 3.14 16.19 -4.91
C LEU A 547 4.40 15.41 -5.37
N ASN A 548 4.26 14.55 -6.38
CA ASN A 548 5.33 13.66 -6.88
C ASN A 548 5.90 12.69 -5.82
N LYS A 549 5.10 12.33 -4.79
CA LYS A 549 5.44 11.38 -3.73
C LYS A 549 4.86 10.01 -4.05
N ILE A 550 5.38 9.37 -5.09
CA ILE A 550 4.76 8.19 -5.71
C ILE A 550 4.74 6.96 -4.78
N ASP A 551 5.82 6.71 -4.06
CA ASP A 551 5.89 5.57 -3.14
C ASP A 551 4.97 5.76 -1.92
N ASP A 552 4.87 6.98 -1.39
CA ASP A 552 3.92 7.33 -0.34
C ASP A 552 2.46 7.19 -0.85
N ALA A 553 2.19 7.64 -2.08
CA ALA A 553 0.89 7.50 -2.73
C ALA A 553 0.49 6.02 -2.88
N ALA A 554 1.42 5.19 -3.36
CA ALA A 554 1.20 3.75 -3.49
C ALA A 554 1.00 3.07 -2.14
N ALA A 555 1.71 3.51 -1.10
CA ALA A 555 1.53 2.98 0.25
C ALA A 555 0.13 3.30 0.81
N GLU A 556 -0.38 4.52 0.59
CA GLU A 556 -1.75 4.87 1.01
C GLU A 556 -2.81 4.07 0.22
N MET A 557 -2.66 3.92 -1.11
CA MET A 557 -3.59 3.11 -1.92
C MET A 557 -3.56 1.62 -1.51
N LYS A 558 -2.41 1.08 -1.12
CA LYS A 558 -2.31 -0.28 -0.57
C LYS A 558 -3.03 -0.43 0.76
N LYS A 559 -3.00 0.58 1.64
CA LYS A 559 -3.82 0.58 2.87
C LYS A 559 -5.32 0.53 2.55
N ALA A 560 -5.78 1.27 1.53
CA ALA A 560 -7.17 1.18 1.09
C ALA A 560 -7.54 -0.26 0.68
N ILE A 561 -6.66 -0.94 -0.09
CA ILE A 561 -6.84 -2.34 -0.50
C ILE A 561 -6.79 -3.30 0.70
N GLU A 562 -5.95 -3.05 1.72
CA GLU A 562 -5.93 -3.83 2.96
C GLU A 562 -7.24 -3.70 3.73
N ILE A 563 -7.81 -2.48 3.78
CA ILE A 563 -9.12 -2.24 4.42
C ILE A 563 -10.23 -2.90 3.61
N ASP A 564 -10.17 -2.85 2.29
CA ASP A 564 -11.14 -3.51 1.41
C ASP A 564 -10.46 -4.22 0.22
N PRO A 565 -10.13 -5.52 0.37
CA PRO A 565 -9.48 -6.29 -0.70
C PRO A 565 -10.33 -6.49 -1.95
N THR A 566 -11.62 -6.21 -1.90
CA THR A 566 -12.55 -6.36 -3.04
C THR A 566 -12.88 -5.03 -3.71
N ASP A 567 -12.33 -3.92 -3.19
CA ASP A 567 -12.56 -2.59 -3.77
C ASP A 567 -11.80 -2.41 -5.09
N GLN A 568 -12.58 -2.40 -6.17
CA GLN A 568 -12.07 -2.17 -7.53
C GLN A 568 -11.46 -0.77 -7.70
N VAL A 569 -12.02 0.23 -6.99
CA VAL A 569 -11.57 1.62 -7.12
C VAL A 569 -10.16 1.74 -6.60
N SER A 570 -9.90 1.25 -5.39
CA SER A 570 -8.56 1.26 -4.79
C SER A 570 -7.56 0.46 -5.62
N GLN A 571 -7.96 -0.75 -6.09
CA GLN A 571 -7.10 -1.61 -6.90
C GLN A 571 -6.81 -0.99 -8.28
N GLY A 572 -7.83 -0.42 -8.92
CA GLY A 572 -7.70 0.26 -10.20
C GLY A 572 -6.85 1.53 -10.09
N TYR A 573 -7.03 2.32 -9.02
CA TYR A 573 -6.28 3.54 -8.79
C TYR A 573 -4.79 3.26 -8.53
N LEU A 574 -4.45 2.18 -7.83
CA LEU A 574 -3.04 1.79 -7.66
C LEU A 574 -2.39 1.40 -9.00
N ALA A 575 -3.10 0.64 -9.84
CA ALA A 575 -2.61 0.29 -11.17
C ALA A 575 -2.48 1.55 -12.06
N TRP A 576 -3.44 2.45 -11.97
CA TRP A 576 -3.41 3.72 -12.71
C TRP A 576 -2.28 4.65 -12.26
N LEU A 577 -2.05 4.75 -10.94
CA LEU A 577 -0.92 5.47 -10.38
C LEU A 577 0.40 5.00 -11.02
N TYR A 578 0.64 3.70 -11.03
CA TYR A 578 1.84 3.14 -11.61
C TYR A 578 1.96 3.41 -13.12
N LEU A 579 0.84 3.34 -13.85
CA LEU A 579 0.80 3.68 -15.27
C LEU A 579 1.18 5.14 -15.50
N PHE A 580 0.55 6.09 -14.79
CA PHE A 580 0.82 7.53 -14.92
C PHE A 580 2.28 7.90 -14.68
N PHE A 581 2.95 7.19 -13.78
CA PHE A 581 4.34 7.45 -13.43
C PHE A 581 5.35 6.53 -14.13
N GLY A 582 4.92 5.84 -15.19
CA GLY A 582 5.78 5.04 -16.06
C GLY A 582 6.32 3.76 -15.44
N ARG A 583 5.68 3.24 -14.37
CA ARG A 583 5.99 1.95 -13.75
C ARG A 583 5.11 0.86 -14.36
N PHE A 584 5.35 0.56 -15.64
CA PHE A 584 4.44 -0.23 -16.46
C PHE A 584 4.28 -1.68 -15.98
N GLU A 585 5.35 -2.35 -15.53
CA GLU A 585 5.30 -3.71 -15.00
C GLU A 585 4.48 -3.78 -13.71
N ASP A 586 4.63 -2.79 -12.83
CA ASP A 586 3.83 -2.68 -11.62
C ASP A 586 2.35 -2.42 -11.96
N ALA A 587 2.09 -1.55 -12.95
CA ALA A 587 0.74 -1.27 -13.43
C ALA A 587 0.04 -2.54 -13.95
N ILE A 588 0.75 -3.34 -14.77
CA ILE A 588 0.25 -4.63 -15.29
C ILE A 588 -0.06 -5.58 -14.13
N THR A 589 0.86 -5.68 -13.16
CA THR A 589 0.70 -6.56 -12.00
C THR A 589 -0.56 -6.22 -11.20
N GLU A 590 -0.79 -4.94 -10.91
CA GLU A 590 -1.96 -4.50 -10.15
C GLU A 590 -3.25 -4.59 -10.99
N ALA A 591 -3.19 -4.30 -12.29
CA ALA A 591 -4.32 -4.46 -13.19
C ALA A 591 -4.72 -5.95 -13.37
N GLN A 592 -3.77 -6.89 -13.35
CA GLN A 592 -4.07 -8.32 -13.34
C GLN A 592 -4.81 -8.76 -12.07
N LYS A 593 -4.51 -8.15 -10.91
CA LYS A 593 -5.27 -8.40 -9.67
C LYS A 593 -6.70 -7.85 -9.80
N LEU A 594 -6.86 -6.67 -10.42
CA LEU A 594 -8.18 -6.10 -10.70
C LEU A 594 -9.04 -7.04 -11.56
N LEU A 595 -8.45 -7.70 -12.57
CA LEU A 595 -9.14 -8.69 -13.40
C LEU A 595 -9.59 -9.97 -12.63
N GLN A 596 -9.07 -10.21 -11.44
CA GLN A 596 -9.48 -11.34 -10.58
C GLN A 596 -10.65 -10.99 -9.67
N LEU A 597 -11.00 -9.71 -9.55
CA LEU A 597 -12.16 -9.28 -8.79
C LEU A 597 -13.46 -9.61 -9.58
N PRO A 598 -14.56 -9.92 -8.89
CA PRO A 598 -15.84 -10.28 -9.53
C PRO A 598 -16.57 -9.05 -10.09
N THR A 599 -15.97 -8.37 -11.05
CA THR A 599 -16.38 -7.06 -11.50
C THR A 599 -16.17 -6.89 -12.99
N ASP A 600 -16.61 -5.75 -13.51
CA ASP A 600 -16.36 -5.33 -14.89
C ASP A 600 -14.85 -5.23 -15.14
N SER A 601 -14.33 -6.06 -16.02
CA SER A 601 -12.91 -6.15 -16.35
C SER A 601 -12.42 -5.05 -17.30
N THR A 602 -13.27 -4.10 -17.68
CA THR A 602 -13.00 -3.03 -18.67
C THR A 602 -11.75 -2.25 -18.31
N LEU A 603 -11.68 -1.72 -17.08
CA LEU A 603 -10.55 -0.92 -16.61
C LEU A 603 -9.24 -1.74 -16.55
N GLY A 604 -9.31 -3.00 -16.11
CA GLY A 604 -8.14 -3.88 -16.06
C GLY A 604 -7.51 -4.09 -17.43
N PHE A 605 -8.32 -4.40 -18.45
CA PHE A 605 -7.85 -4.54 -19.84
C PHE A 605 -7.32 -3.23 -20.40
N TYR A 606 -7.98 -2.10 -20.12
CA TYR A 606 -7.50 -0.78 -20.53
C TYR A 606 -6.10 -0.47 -19.98
N LEU A 607 -5.88 -0.65 -18.68
CA LEU A 607 -4.61 -0.36 -18.03
C LEU A 607 -3.47 -1.26 -18.52
N ILE A 608 -3.74 -2.57 -18.72
CA ILE A 608 -2.76 -3.50 -19.29
C ILE A 608 -2.43 -3.09 -20.73
N GLY A 609 -3.45 -2.76 -21.53
CA GLY A 609 -3.26 -2.33 -22.92
C GLY A 609 -2.44 -1.05 -23.03
N SER A 610 -2.71 -0.06 -22.15
CA SER A 610 -1.96 1.20 -22.10
C SER A 610 -0.50 0.97 -21.70
N ALA A 611 -0.23 0.11 -20.73
CA ALA A 611 1.13 -0.25 -20.34
C ALA A 611 1.87 -0.97 -21.49
N TYR A 612 1.24 -1.93 -22.15
CA TYR A 612 1.82 -2.62 -23.32
C TYR A 612 2.13 -1.66 -24.47
N ALA A 613 1.27 -0.66 -24.73
CA ALA A 613 1.52 0.33 -25.78
C ALA A 613 2.81 1.12 -25.53
N GLU A 614 3.07 1.51 -24.28
CA GLU A 614 4.27 2.27 -23.90
C GLU A 614 5.53 1.37 -23.82
N MET A 615 5.37 0.08 -23.57
CA MET A 615 6.45 -0.91 -23.62
C MET A 615 6.80 -1.36 -25.06
N GLY A 616 6.10 -0.87 -26.09
CA GLY A 616 6.32 -1.24 -27.49
C GLY A 616 5.66 -2.57 -27.91
N MET A 617 4.84 -3.16 -27.07
CA MET A 617 4.10 -4.39 -27.31
C MET A 617 2.76 -4.07 -28.01
N HIS A 618 2.86 -3.53 -29.22
CA HIS A 618 1.74 -2.89 -29.90
C HIS A 618 0.59 -3.84 -30.26
N TYR A 619 0.91 -5.10 -30.62
CA TYR A 619 -0.13 -6.09 -30.94
C TYR A 619 -0.95 -6.43 -29.69
N GLU A 620 -0.26 -6.75 -28.60
CA GLU A 620 -0.87 -7.07 -27.30
C GLU A 620 -1.70 -5.88 -26.77
N ALA A 621 -1.20 -4.66 -26.93
CA ALA A 621 -1.90 -3.43 -26.56
C ALA A 621 -3.25 -3.30 -27.28
N ILE A 622 -3.23 -3.46 -28.61
CA ILE A 622 -4.45 -3.39 -29.44
C ILE A 622 -5.47 -4.45 -29.00
N GLU A 623 -5.02 -5.69 -28.74
CA GLU A 623 -5.90 -6.77 -28.32
C GLU A 623 -6.51 -6.53 -26.93
N MET A 624 -5.74 -5.97 -25.97
CA MET A 624 -6.28 -5.63 -24.66
C MET A 624 -7.31 -4.50 -24.75
N HIS A 625 -7.06 -3.43 -25.52
CA HIS A 625 -8.02 -2.37 -25.71
C HIS A 625 -9.28 -2.82 -26.44
N LYS A 626 -9.20 -3.73 -27.40
CA LYS A 626 -10.39 -4.35 -28.01
C LYS A 626 -11.22 -5.15 -26.99
N LYS A 627 -10.56 -5.92 -26.10
CA LYS A 627 -11.25 -6.62 -25.01
C LYS A 627 -11.96 -5.64 -24.07
N SER A 628 -11.30 -4.55 -23.70
CA SER A 628 -11.90 -3.48 -22.88
C SER A 628 -13.17 -2.94 -23.54
N LEU A 629 -13.08 -2.52 -24.80
CA LEU A 629 -14.19 -1.94 -25.54
C LEU A 629 -15.32 -2.92 -25.87
N ALA A 630 -15.03 -4.23 -25.96
CA ALA A 630 -16.05 -5.26 -26.13
C ALA A 630 -16.95 -5.41 -24.88
N ILE A 631 -16.47 -4.99 -23.70
CA ILE A 631 -17.22 -5.02 -22.44
C ILE A 631 -17.99 -3.71 -22.27
N SER A 632 -17.31 -2.57 -22.38
CA SER A 632 -17.94 -1.26 -22.18
C SER A 632 -17.27 -0.18 -23.05
N PRO A 633 -18.05 0.74 -23.66
CA PRO A 633 -17.49 1.92 -24.33
C PRO A 633 -16.93 2.92 -23.30
N GLY A 634 -16.17 3.89 -23.79
CA GLY A 634 -15.63 5.01 -22.98
C GLY A 634 -14.10 5.02 -22.85
N TYR A 635 -13.41 3.94 -23.24
CA TYR A 635 -11.96 3.81 -23.18
C TYR A 635 -11.30 3.75 -24.57
N GLU A 636 -11.92 4.40 -25.56
CA GLU A 636 -11.49 4.38 -26.97
C GLU A 636 -10.12 5.02 -27.17
N SER A 637 -9.73 6.01 -26.31
CA SER A 637 -8.42 6.68 -26.39
C SER A 637 -7.26 5.68 -26.36
N GLY A 638 -7.34 4.66 -25.49
CA GLY A 638 -6.33 3.61 -25.43
C GLY A 638 -6.12 2.88 -26.75
N LEU A 639 -7.20 2.54 -27.46
CA LEU A 639 -7.12 1.91 -28.77
C LEU A 639 -6.57 2.86 -29.83
N ALA A 640 -6.94 4.13 -29.82
CA ALA A 640 -6.40 5.16 -30.72
C ALA A 640 -4.90 5.33 -30.53
N ILE A 641 -4.45 5.42 -29.26
CA ILE A 641 -3.04 5.52 -28.88
C ILE A 641 -2.27 4.26 -29.31
N ALA A 642 -2.81 3.07 -29.05
CA ALA A 642 -2.17 1.81 -29.42
C ALA A 642 -1.98 1.70 -30.95
N TYR A 643 -2.99 2.07 -31.76
CA TYR A 643 -2.84 2.16 -33.21
C TYR A 643 -1.81 3.19 -33.65
N ALA A 644 -1.78 4.37 -33.02
CA ALA A 644 -0.82 5.41 -33.31
C ALA A 644 0.63 4.94 -33.03
N ARG A 645 0.86 4.31 -31.88
CA ARG A 645 2.15 3.73 -31.48
C ARG A 645 2.60 2.58 -32.40
N ALA A 646 1.64 1.81 -32.94
CA ALA A 646 1.87 0.77 -33.93
C ALA A 646 2.11 1.30 -35.36
N GLY A 647 2.14 2.63 -35.57
CA GLY A 647 2.27 3.26 -36.88
C GLY A 647 1.02 3.17 -37.79
N GLN A 648 -0.12 2.72 -37.26
CA GLN A 648 -1.40 2.57 -37.99
C GLN A 648 -2.23 3.85 -37.88
N LYS A 649 -1.70 4.96 -38.38
CA LYS A 649 -2.24 6.32 -38.20
C LYS A 649 -3.68 6.44 -38.69
N GLU A 650 -4.04 5.83 -39.81
CA GLU A 650 -5.39 5.87 -40.38
C GLU A 650 -6.44 5.28 -39.42
N LYS A 651 -6.13 4.13 -38.81
CA LYS A 651 -7.01 3.50 -37.81
C LYS A 651 -7.11 4.32 -36.51
N ALA A 652 -6.00 4.94 -36.11
CA ALA A 652 -6.04 5.85 -34.96
C ALA A 652 -6.97 7.03 -35.22
N LEU A 653 -6.91 7.63 -36.42
CA LEU A 653 -7.79 8.75 -36.82
C LEU A 653 -9.25 8.30 -36.93
N GLU A 654 -9.55 7.08 -37.34
CA GLU A 654 -10.91 6.53 -37.37
C GLU A 654 -11.51 6.46 -35.96
N VAL A 655 -10.76 5.95 -34.98
CA VAL A 655 -11.18 5.89 -33.57
C VAL A 655 -11.39 7.31 -33.01
N ILE A 656 -10.44 8.23 -33.25
CA ILE A 656 -10.50 9.62 -32.84
C ILE A 656 -11.78 10.30 -33.39
N ALA A 657 -12.11 10.07 -34.69
CA ALA A 657 -13.31 10.64 -35.29
C ALA A 657 -14.61 10.11 -34.65
N GLY A 658 -14.58 8.90 -34.10
CA GLY A 658 -15.67 8.37 -33.29
C GLY A 658 -15.84 9.12 -31.97
N MET A 659 -14.73 9.39 -31.28
CA MET A 659 -14.70 10.10 -30.00
C MET A 659 -15.10 11.59 -30.11
N GLU A 660 -14.81 12.24 -31.23
CA GLU A 660 -15.13 13.67 -31.48
C GLU A 660 -16.64 13.96 -31.35
N LYS A 661 -17.50 12.98 -31.52
CA LYS A 661 -18.96 13.10 -31.36
C LYS A 661 -19.37 13.45 -29.93
N ASN A 662 -18.52 13.11 -28.95
CA ASN A 662 -18.76 13.33 -27.53
C ASN A 662 -17.71 14.31 -26.92
N ARG A 663 -17.06 15.10 -27.76
CA ARG A 663 -15.93 15.97 -27.38
C ARG A 663 -16.23 16.91 -26.21
N ASP A 664 -17.48 17.36 -26.05
CA ASP A 664 -17.86 18.31 -25.00
C ASP A 664 -17.91 17.69 -23.60
N PHE A 665 -17.91 16.36 -23.52
CA PHE A 665 -17.80 15.66 -22.25
C PHE A 665 -16.32 15.50 -21.86
N TRP A 666 -15.94 15.98 -20.70
CA TRP A 666 -14.53 16.09 -20.25
C TRP A 666 -13.72 14.79 -20.37
N TRP A 667 -14.35 13.64 -20.15
CA TRP A 667 -13.71 12.34 -20.27
C TRP A 667 -13.23 12.05 -21.71
N TYR A 668 -14.10 12.28 -22.69
CA TYR A 668 -13.72 12.14 -24.11
C TYR A 668 -12.72 13.22 -24.53
N ALA A 669 -12.91 14.46 -24.03
CA ALA A 669 -11.96 15.55 -24.31
C ALA A 669 -10.54 15.23 -23.79
N TRP A 670 -10.42 14.61 -22.61
CA TRP A 670 -9.14 14.16 -22.09
C TRP A 670 -8.52 13.09 -23.00
N GLY A 671 -9.24 12.01 -23.30
CA GLY A 671 -8.78 10.94 -24.19
C GLY A 671 -8.44 11.42 -25.61
N LEU A 672 -9.19 12.41 -26.14
CA LEU A 672 -8.87 13.07 -27.39
C LEU A 672 -7.56 13.86 -27.30
N ALA A 673 -7.34 14.55 -26.19
CA ALA A 673 -6.09 15.29 -25.96
C ALA A 673 -4.87 14.36 -25.95
N GLU A 674 -4.95 13.22 -25.25
CA GLU A 674 -3.91 12.19 -25.24
C GLU A 674 -3.67 11.63 -26.66
N SER A 675 -4.75 11.28 -27.35
CA SER A 675 -4.69 10.73 -28.70
C SER A 675 -4.08 11.72 -29.70
N TYR A 676 -4.52 12.98 -29.69
CA TYR A 676 -3.97 14.04 -30.55
C TYR A 676 -2.51 14.36 -30.21
N ALA A 677 -2.13 14.39 -28.93
CA ALA A 677 -0.74 14.58 -28.51
C ALA A 677 0.15 13.44 -29.06
N THR A 678 -0.36 12.19 -29.01
CA THR A 678 0.36 11.00 -29.49
C THR A 678 0.58 11.02 -30.99
N ILE A 679 -0.39 11.49 -31.81
CA ILE A 679 -0.23 11.58 -33.27
C ILE A 679 0.42 12.89 -33.73
N GLY A 680 0.81 13.80 -32.82
CA GLY A 680 1.50 15.04 -33.09
C GLY A 680 0.62 16.24 -33.43
N GLU A 681 -0.71 16.12 -33.30
CA GLU A 681 -1.69 17.19 -33.54
C GLU A 681 -1.83 18.10 -32.30
N LYS A 682 -0.71 18.75 -31.91
CA LYS A 682 -0.55 19.50 -30.66
C LYS A 682 -1.63 20.57 -30.43
N LYS A 683 -2.04 21.29 -31.51
CA LYS A 683 -3.05 22.34 -31.41
C LYS A 683 -4.40 21.77 -30.97
N LYS A 684 -4.85 20.68 -31.61
CA LYS A 684 -6.10 19.99 -31.25
C LYS A 684 -6.05 19.40 -29.85
N ALA A 685 -4.90 18.84 -29.43
CA ALA A 685 -4.71 18.37 -28.08
C ALA A 685 -4.95 19.49 -27.05
N ILE A 686 -4.38 20.68 -27.27
CA ILE A 686 -4.55 21.83 -26.39
C ILE A 686 -6.00 22.33 -26.39
N GLU A 687 -6.67 22.36 -27.55
CA GLU A 687 -8.10 22.70 -27.64
C GLU A 687 -8.97 21.76 -26.80
N CYS A 688 -8.70 20.45 -26.82
CA CYS A 688 -9.38 19.48 -25.98
C CYS A 688 -9.07 19.70 -24.49
N LEU A 689 -7.81 19.98 -24.10
CA LEU A 689 -7.46 20.32 -22.72
C LEU A 689 -8.16 21.59 -22.22
N GLU A 690 -8.41 22.57 -23.05
CA GLU A 690 -9.21 23.75 -22.71
C GLU A 690 -10.68 23.38 -22.38
N ILE A 691 -11.25 22.41 -23.07
CA ILE A 691 -12.59 21.88 -22.74
C ILE A 691 -12.54 21.25 -21.35
N VAL A 692 -11.56 20.36 -21.10
CA VAL A 692 -11.40 19.69 -19.79
C VAL A 692 -11.21 20.71 -18.67
N TYR A 693 -10.41 21.77 -18.91
CA TYR A 693 -10.22 22.85 -17.93
C TYR A 693 -11.53 23.57 -17.61
N LYS A 694 -12.31 23.95 -18.64
CA LYS A 694 -13.57 24.67 -18.48
C LYS A 694 -14.65 23.84 -17.80
N THR A 695 -14.72 22.55 -18.09
CA THR A 695 -15.68 21.61 -17.53
C THR A 695 -15.25 21.02 -16.18
N ARG A 696 -14.09 21.45 -15.64
CA ARG A 696 -13.54 20.94 -14.38
C ARG A 696 -13.40 19.42 -14.38
N GLY A 697 -12.79 18.89 -15.46
CA GLY A 697 -12.57 17.43 -15.58
C GLY A 697 -11.63 16.91 -14.49
N ASP A 698 -11.95 15.75 -13.95
CA ASP A 698 -11.33 15.23 -12.74
C ASP A 698 -9.81 14.97 -12.86
N PHE A 699 -9.29 14.73 -14.08
CA PHE A 699 -7.85 14.50 -14.28
C PHE A 699 -6.99 15.76 -14.40
N MET A 700 -7.61 16.92 -14.44
CA MET A 700 -6.91 18.20 -14.62
C MET A 700 -5.76 18.45 -13.63
N PRO A 701 -5.86 18.08 -12.33
CA PRO A 701 -4.76 18.22 -11.38
C PRO A 701 -3.47 17.50 -11.81
N TRP A 702 -3.57 16.40 -12.53
CA TRP A 702 -2.41 15.60 -12.97
C TRP A 702 -1.93 15.92 -14.39
N LEU A 703 -2.37 17.03 -14.98
CA LEU A 703 -2.01 17.46 -16.33
C LEU A 703 -0.51 17.37 -16.63
N LYS A 704 0.35 17.73 -15.67
CA LYS A 704 1.81 17.69 -15.84
C LYS A 704 2.41 16.28 -15.62
N ALA A 705 1.70 15.42 -14.90
CA ALA A 705 2.16 14.07 -14.57
C ALA A 705 1.88 13.07 -15.70
N ASP A 706 0.83 13.32 -16.49
CA ASP A 706 0.48 12.47 -17.60
C ASP A 706 1.55 12.48 -18.69
N PHE A 707 2.17 11.32 -18.92
CA PHE A 707 3.27 11.18 -19.86
C PHE A 707 2.85 11.36 -21.33
N TYR A 708 1.56 11.23 -21.69
CA TYR A 708 1.07 11.47 -23.02
C TYR A 708 1.21 12.95 -23.43
N PHE A 709 1.23 13.86 -22.46
CA PHE A 709 1.39 15.30 -22.70
C PHE A 709 2.84 15.78 -22.74
N LYS A 710 3.83 14.91 -22.58
CA LYS A 710 5.25 15.29 -22.74
C LYS A 710 5.54 16.09 -24.03
N PRO A 711 4.94 15.76 -25.21
CA PRO A 711 5.14 16.54 -26.42
C PRO A 711 4.59 17.98 -26.36
N LEU A 712 3.69 18.26 -25.40
CA LEU A 712 3.03 19.57 -25.23
C LEU A 712 3.71 20.49 -24.22
N LEU A 713 4.65 20.00 -23.40
CA LEU A 713 5.25 20.75 -22.29
C LEU A 713 5.86 22.10 -22.70
N ASN A 714 6.31 22.23 -23.95
CA ASN A 714 6.91 23.45 -24.48
C ASN A 714 5.91 24.39 -25.19
N GLU A 715 4.68 23.93 -25.44
CA GLU A 715 3.65 24.69 -26.13
C GLU A 715 3.09 25.79 -25.21
N SER A 716 2.89 27.01 -25.75
CA SER A 716 2.41 28.15 -24.96
C SER A 716 1.02 27.94 -24.37
N GLY A 717 0.09 27.30 -25.13
CA GLY A 717 -1.26 26.99 -24.67
C GLY A 717 -1.26 25.99 -23.52
N PHE A 718 -0.41 24.97 -23.56
CA PHE A 718 -0.28 24.00 -22.46
C PHE A 718 0.27 24.68 -21.19
N LYS A 719 1.30 25.52 -21.33
CA LYS A 719 1.85 26.29 -20.21
C LYS A 719 0.82 27.23 -19.58
N ASP A 720 -0.02 27.85 -20.41
CA ASP A 720 -1.09 28.74 -19.94
C ASP A 720 -2.11 27.95 -19.09
N ILE A 721 -2.60 26.79 -19.59
CA ILE A 721 -3.51 25.93 -18.82
C ILE A 721 -2.85 25.50 -17.49
N ALA A 722 -1.60 25.02 -17.53
CA ALA A 722 -0.87 24.57 -16.35
C ALA A 722 -0.66 25.69 -15.31
N ASN A 723 -0.43 26.93 -15.77
CA ASN A 723 -0.28 28.09 -14.88
C ASN A 723 -1.61 28.49 -14.21
N ARG A 724 -2.72 28.40 -14.95
CA ARG A 724 -4.07 28.69 -14.41
C ARG A 724 -4.49 27.67 -13.33
N LEU A 725 -3.98 26.44 -13.38
CA LEU A 725 -4.26 25.40 -12.38
C LEU A 725 -3.59 25.65 -11.02
N LYS A 726 -2.52 26.46 -10.97
CA LYS A 726 -1.74 26.73 -9.75
C LYS A 726 -1.31 25.44 -9.03
N LEU A 727 -0.90 24.42 -9.80
CA LEU A 727 -0.47 23.13 -9.25
C LEU A 727 0.65 23.34 -8.22
N PRO A 728 0.66 22.55 -7.12
CA PRO A 728 1.77 22.55 -6.18
C PRO A 728 3.06 22.16 -6.94
N VAL A 729 4.17 22.78 -6.55
CA VAL A 729 5.48 22.66 -7.23
C VAL A 729 6.18 21.39 -6.75
#